data_35de163ec68669481f373483e777e44c
#
_entry.id   35de163ec68669481f373483e777e44c
#
_cell.length_a   1.000
_cell.length_b   1.000
_cell.length_c   1.000
_cell.angle_alpha   90.00
_cell.angle_beta   90.00
_cell.angle_gamma   90.00
#
_symmetry.space_group_name_H-M   'P 1'
#
loop_
_entity.id
_entity.type
_entity.pdbx_description
1 polymer ?
#
loop_
_entity_poly.entity_id
_entity_poly.type
_entity_poly.pdbx_seq_one_letter_code
_entity_poly.pdbx_strand_id
1 'polypeptide(L)'
;MAIAAAVLVLSYAPDRARSFLAFRGRIVEFASALLPPPLVAERPKKDCAWLDQNWSAKDRAWFHNVSQGTATFPVSYDWFQKLERPEISPFDLLARRGLTSDPDYLARLGFMAPRDCDPKAGSDEPKGYGTLPVGFAVLKGGTDPTTGKEFADGLGLTCAACHTGHIFYKGFELRIDGAQAMIDLQNLERIIGLSICYTAKAPWRKDRFIDAVLNAGPATSRRDYRARKDVADEIKRICDTEVFGKVTAERNILARQHMVHTEEGFGRLDALNRIGNQVFHDNLANPLNPEEPAVPENEGGLSQAAMDANFSAHTAPVSFPPIWDVPNFSWAQYDASILNPNIRNIGEAMGVTAKINMTNPGRPLFASTVHVAEIARIESMLQGRKHKDGIPASFDGPPEPLAAPQWDDAAKKLQAMKGWDSRDDKAWTIDAGKVAEGRKLYRQFCFECHRAPLRDPGISADDPDSFWQEKNSDQANSQPDDNNWIFIRGEWLFNVVQKPVAHMGTDPEQGRVLAERKVNLPKYLGLDPKAEVFKPCTLEANAGLNRSYAVNLMAAVSRTEKQWAKDSRRADGSAMSQEEVAATHSDRPNCPNPKVFNPMQPVAGSYAARTAKDSADITYLATPHYRARPLDGVWATAPYLHNGSVPTLDDLLRPQADRPQIFCVGPVEFDPERVGLPVPVAAKPEDVECEAGLTRFDVQQRGNSNLGHSFEGLADGPPRVGVIGGELKENERSALIEYLKTL
;
A
#
# COMPACT_ATOMS: atom_id res chain seq x y z
N MET A 1 -0.22 -6.54 37.15
CA MET A 1 0.72 -5.90 38.12
C MET A 1 2.06 -6.62 38.18
N ALA A 2 2.14 -7.95 38.35
CA ALA A 2 3.42 -8.64 38.42
C ALA A 2 4.30 -8.51 37.16
N ILE A 3 3.71 -8.52 35.97
CA ILE A 3 4.43 -8.37 34.69
C ILE A 3 4.91 -6.93 34.46
N ALA A 4 4.11 -5.93 34.81
CA ALA A 4 4.51 -4.52 34.74
C ALA A 4 5.59 -4.16 35.76
N ALA A 5 5.53 -4.74 36.98
CA ALA A 5 6.59 -4.60 37.98
C ALA A 5 7.88 -5.31 37.55
N ALA A 6 7.79 -6.48 36.92
CA ALA A 6 8.96 -7.19 36.38
C ALA A 6 9.66 -6.39 35.25
N VAL A 7 8.91 -5.72 34.38
CA VAL A 7 9.45 -4.87 33.30
C VAL A 7 10.17 -3.63 33.88
N LEU A 8 9.61 -2.98 34.89
CA LEU A 8 10.22 -1.83 35.59
C LEU A 8 11.50 -2.17 36.36
N VAL A 9 11.54 -3.34 37.03
CA VAL A 9 12.74 -3.82 37.76
C VAL A 9 13.86 -4.25 36.81
N LEU A 10 13.52 -4.72 35.60
CA LEU A 10 14.47 -5.18 34.58
C LEU A 10 15.19 -4.06 33.82
N SER A 11 14.68 -2.82 33.89
CA SER A 11 15.29 -1.66 33.23
C SER A 11 16.49 -1.06 33.99
N TYR A 12 16.76 -1.50 35.22
CA TYR A 12 17.74 -0.86 36.10
C TYR A 12 18.91 -1.76 36.59
N ALA A 13 19.31 -2.81 35.87
CA ALA A 13 20.38 -3.69 36.33
C ALA A 13 21.68 -3.57 35.51
N PRO A 14 22.87 -3.46 36.20
CA PRO A 14 24.14 -3.22 35.51
C PRO A 14 24.80 -4.46 34.89
N ASP A 15 25.75 -4.19 34.03
CA ASP A 15 26.49 -4.92 32.98
C ASP A 15 27.00 -6.37 33.17
N ARG A 16 26.76 -7.07 34.24
CA ARG A 16 27.23 -8.46 34.47
C ARG A 16 26.32 -9.57 33.93
N ALA A 17 25.28 -9.22 33.21
CA ALA A 17 24.22 -10.17 32.81
C ALA A 17 24.13 -10.48 31.31
N ARG A 18 25.22 -10.30 30.52
CA ARG A 18 25.18 -10.51 29.05
C ARG A 18 24.77 -11.92 28.60
N SER A 19 25.06 -12.96 29.34
CA SER A 19 24.56 -14.33 29.06
C SER A 19 23.11 -14.55 29.51
N PHE A 20 22.66 -13.79 30.51
CA PHE A 20 21.24 -13.71 30.92
C PHE A 20 20.43 -12.83 29.95
N LEU A 21 21.08 -11.96 29.18
CA LEU A 21 20.47 -11.02 28.25
C LEU A 21 19.91 -11.69 26.98
N ALA A 22 20.46 -12.80 26.51
CA ALA A 22 19.86 -13.53 25.39
C ALA A 22 18.52 -14.20 25.74
N PHE A 23 18.41 -14.70 26.97
CA PHE A 23 17.14 -15.20 27.53
C PHE A 23 16.21 -14.03 27.89
N ARG A 24 16.76 -12.90 28.40
CA ARG A 24 16.05 -11.65 28.66
C ARG A 24 15.57 -10.99 27.37
N GLY A 25 16.36 -10.97 26.29
CA GLY A 25 15.96 -10.43 25.00
C GLY A 25 14.65 -11.05 24.52
N ARG A 26 14.51 -12.36 24.59
CA ARG A 26 13.26 -13.06 24.24
C ARG A 26 12.07 -12.73 25.14
N ILE A 27 12.32 -12.53 26.45
CA ILE A 27 11.25 -12.17 27.40
C ILE A 27 10.83 -10.70 27.19
N VAL A 28 11.77 -9.80 26.98
CA VAL A 28 11.49 -8.38 26.72
C VAL A 28 10.77 -8.22 25.39
N GLU A 29 11.22 -8.90 24.35
CA GLU A 29 10.58 -8.93 23.04
C GLU A 29 9.16 -9.52 23.10
N PHE A 30 8.97 -10.62 23.83
CA PHE A 30 7.64 -11.20 24.06
C PHE A 30 6.75 -10.26 24.89
N ALA A 31 7.29 -9.64 25.93
CA ALA A 31 6.54 -8.68 26.75
C ALA A 31 6.20 -7.41 25.95
N SER A 32 7.13 -6.90 25.11
CA SER A 32 6.86 -5.75 24.24
C SER A 32 5.79 -6.05 23.21
N ALA A 33 5.73 -7.27 22.68
CA ALA A 33 4.69 -7.69 21.74
C ALA A 33 3.27 -7.71 22.37
N LEU A 34 3.18 -7.86 23.69
CA LEU A 34 1.93 -7.85 24.43
C LEU A 34 1.49 -6.45 24.89
N LEU A 35 2.33 -5.43 24.73
CA LEU A 35 1.99 -4.05 25.10
C LEU A 35 1.50 -3.29 23.86
N PRO A 36 0.53 -2.36 24.01
CA PRO A 36 0.15 -1.47 22.93
C PRO A 36 1.36 -0.67 22.44
N PRO A 37 1.52 -0.46 21.13
CA PRO A 37 2.56 0.42 20.63
C PRO A 37 2.32 1.85 21.10
N PRO A 38 3.37 2.67 21.26
CA PRO A 38 3.18 4.08 21.47
C PRO A 38 2.46 4.68 20.25
N LEU A 39 1.58 5.63 20.49
CA LEU A 39 0.86 6.34 19.44
C LEU A 39 1.32 7.79 19.38
N VAL A 40 1.31 8.35 18.19
CA VAL A 40 1.59 9.78 17.99
C VAL A 40 0.67 10.62 18.87
N ALA A 41 1.20 11.70 19.43
CA ALA A 41 0.40 12.64 20.20
C ALA A 41 -0.72 13.24 19.33
N GLU A 42 -1.87 13.48 19.93
CA GLU A 42 -2.96 14.18 19.26
C GLU A 42 -2.50 15.59 18.85
N ARG A 43 -2.65 15.91 17.56
CA ARG A 43 -2.24 17.22 17.04
C ARG A 43 -3.41 18.19 17.05
N PRO A 44 -3.24 19.36 17.64
CA PRO A 44 -4.28 20.39 17.57
C PRO A 44 -4.45 20.86 16.13
N LYS A 45 -5.64 20.69 15.60
CA LYS A 45 -6.03 21.08 14.25
C LYS A 45 -6.73 22.44 14.30
N LYS A 46 -6.22 23.42 13.56
CA LYS A 46 -6.83 24.73 13.44
C LYS A 46 -7.93 24.78 12.40
N ASP A 47 -7.61 24.24 11.20
CA ASP A 47 -8.51 24.21 10.06
C ASP A 47 -8.01 23.18 9.04
N CYS A 48 -8.88 22.79 8.07
CA CYS A 48 -8.50 21.86 7.03
C CYS A 48 -9.26 22.08 5.72
N ALA A 49 -8.66 21.64 4.61
CA ALA A 49 -9.30 21.67 3.29
C ALA A 49 -8.84 20.50 2.40
N TRP A 50 -9.73 20.10 1.48
CA TRP A 50 -9.39 19.25 0.35
C TRP A 50 -8.86 20.07 -0.81
N LEU A 51 -7.83 19.57 -1.48
CA LEU A 51 -7.34 20.14 -2.73
C LEU A 51 -8.34 19.90 -3.87
N ASP A 52 -8.33 20.81 -4.85
CA ASP A 52 -9.17 20.71 -6.03
C ASP A 52 -8.50 19.77 -7.06
N GLN A 53 -9.06 18.57 -7.21
CA GLN A 53 -8.51 17.49 -8.04
C GLN A 53 -9.55 16.91 -9.01
N ASN A 54 -10.49 17.75 -9.49
CA ASN A 54 -11.59 17.40 -10.39
C ASN A 54 -12.73 16.56 -9.77
N TRP A 55 -12.51 15.94 -8.63
CA TRP A 55 -13.55 15.12 -7.99
C TRP A 55 -14.50 15.97 -7.15
N SER A 56 -15.79 15.68 -7.30
CA SER A 56 -16.80 16.23 -6.40
C SER A 56 -16.73 15.59 -5.00
N ALA A 57 -17.35 16.21 -4.01
CA ALA A 57 -17.48 15.62 -2.67
C ALA A 57 -18.15 14.23 -2.70
N LYS A 58 -19.12 14.01 -3.63
CA LYS A 58 -19.80 12.73 -3.82
C LYS A 58 -18.85 11.66 -4.39
N ASP A 59 -18.04 12.00 -5.39
CA ASP A 59 -17.07 11.09 -5.99
C ASP A 59 -16.02 10.69 -4.95
N ARG A 60 -15.51 11.66 -4.20
CA ARG A 60 -14.58 11.47 -3.09
C ARG A 60 -15.16 10.54 -2.02
N ALA A 61 -16.37 10.82 -1.54
CA ALA A 61 -17.02 10.01 -0.51
C ALA A 61 -17.23 8.56 -0.97
N TRP A 62 -17.57 8.35 -2.24
CA TRP A 62 -17.69 7.02 -2.80
C TRP A 62 -16.32 6.29 -2.81
N PHE A 63 -15.27 6.91 -3.35
CA PHE A 63 -13.92 6.33 -3.40
C PHE A 63 -13.40 5.99 -2.00
N HIS A 64 -13.64 6.85 -1.01
CA HIS A 64 -13.16 6.65 0.35
C HIS A 64 -13.79 5.45 1.07
N ASN A 65 -15.00 5.05 0.69
CA ASN A 65 -15.78 4.08 1.46
C ASN A 65 -16.26 2.88 0.64
N VAL A 66 -15.92 2.79 -0.65
CA VAL A 66 -16.35 1.66 -1.49
C VAL A 66 -15.67 0.38 -1.06
N SER A 67 -16.47 -0.64 -0.72
CA SER A 67 -15.93 -1.94 -0.37
C SER A 67 -15.36 -2.65 -1.60
N GLN A 68 -14.16 -3.18 -1.46
CA GLN A 68 -13.50 -4.01 -2.47
C GLN A 68 -13.69 -5.51 -2.20
N GLY A 69 -14.60 -5.85 -1.27
CA GLY A 69 -14.85 -7.23 -0.88
C GLY A 69 -13.90 -7.76 0.20
N THR A 70 -13.19 -6.86 0.88
CA THR A 70 -12.20 -7.19 1.90
C THR A 70 -12.81 -7.24 3.30
N ALA A 71 -12.34 -8.16 4.13
CA ALA A 71 -12.60 -8.24 5.57
C ALA A 71 -11.25 -8.34 6.30
N THR A 72 -10.53 -7.23 6.33
CA THR A 72 -9.12 -7.17 6.78
C THR A 72 -8.97 -7.58 8.24
N PHE A 73 -9.99 -7.30 9.07
CA PHE A 73 -9.92 -7.58 10.50
C PHE A 73 -10.73 -8.81 10.87
N PRO A 74 -10.26 -9.64 11.83
CA PRO A 74 -10.88 -10.94 12.15
C PRO A 74 -12.16 -10.84 12.99
N VAL A 75 -12.73 -9.64 13.14
CA VAL A 75 -14.00 -9.39 13.86
C VAL A 75 -15.01 -8.73 12.94
N SER A 76 -16.30 -8.94 13.21
CA SER A 76 -17.36 -8.24 12.47
C SER A 76 -17.30 -6.73 12.71
N TYR A 77 -17.88 -5.96 11.78
CA TYR A 77 -17.99 -4.51 11.91
C TYR A 77 -18.68 -4.09 13.20
N ASP A 78 -19.78 -4.77 13.55
CA ASP A 78 -20.51 -4.52 14.81
C ASP A 78 -19.63 -4.74 16.04
N TRP A 79 -18.80 -5.77 16.04
CA TRP A 79 -17.88 -6.06 17.14
C TRP A 79 -16.73 -5.06 17.22
N PHE A 80 -16.17 -4.66 16.06
CA PHE A 80 -15.12 -3.63 16.01
C PHE A 80 -15.55 -2.33 16.68
N GLN A 81 -16.79 -1.92 16.47
CA GLN A 81 -17.36 -0.70 17.09
C GLN A 81 -17.49 -0.79 18.63
N LYS A 82 -17.35 -1.99 19.21
CA LYS A 82 -17.53 -2.25 20.64
C LYS A 82 -16.25 -2.65 21.36
N LEU A 83 -15.14 -2.84 20.62
CA LEU A 83 -13.84 -3.14 21.19
C LEU A 83 -13.27 -1.93 21.93
N GLU A 84 -12.87 -2.14 23.19
CA GLU A 84 -12.15 -1.15 23.97
C GLU A 84 -10.68 -1.07 23.53
N ARG A 85 -10.07 0.13 23.59
CA ARG A 85 -8.65 0.35 23.33
C ARG A 85 -7.77 -0.57 24.17
N PRO A 86 -6.61 -1.01 23.64
CA PRO A 86 -5.79 -2.02 24.33
C PRO A 86 -4.96 -1.46 25.50
N GLU A 87 -4.90 -0.15 25.72
CA GLU A 87 -4.15 0.42 26.83
C GLU A 87 -4.67 -0.08 28.17
N ILE A 88 -3.76 -0.44 29.07
CA ILE A 88 -4.07 -0.93 30.40
C ILE A 88 -3.90 0.19 31.43
N SER A 89 -4.87 0.36 32.31
CA SER A 89 -4.79 1.29 33.43
C SER A 89 -5.26 0.62 34.72
N PRO A 90 -4.77 1.04 35.88
CA PRO A 90 -5.29 0.60 37.17
C PRO A 90 -6.80 0.83 37.34
N PHE A 91 -7.37 1.80 36.61
CA PHE A 91 -8.80 2.13 36.66
C PHE A 91 -9.67 1.32 35.68
N ASP A 92 -9.11 0.39 34.93
CA ASP A 92 -9.81 -0.45 33.94
C ASP A 92 -10.96 -1.27 34.55
N LEU A 93 -10.86 -1.59 35.83
CA LEU A 93 -11.91 -2.29 36.57
C LEU A 93 -13.16 -1.40 36.81
N LEU A 94 -12.97 -0.10 36.89
CA LEU A 94 -14.00 0.84 37.34
C LEU A 94 -14.63 1.64 36.16
N ALA A 95 -13.94 1.80 35.06
CA ALA A 95 -14.39 2.63 33.94
C ALA A 95 -14.18 1.94 32.59
N ARG A 96 -15.14 2.17 31.67
CA ARG A 96 -14.98 1.77 30.27
C ARG A 96 -13.91 2.64 29.61
N ARG A 97 -13.04 2.01 28.86
CA ARG A 97 -12.06 2.69 28.01
C ARG A 97 -12.73 3.27 26.77
N GLY A 98 -12.06 4.22 26.13
CA GLY A 98 -12.41 4.65 24.78
C GLY A 98 -12.39 3.46 23.81
N LEU A 99 -13.13 3.59 22.71
CA LEU A 99 -13.26 2.53 21.72
C LEU A 99 -12.09 2.56 20.73
N THR A 100 -11.71 1.39 20.23
CA THR A 100 -10.70 1.26 19.17
C THR A 100 -11.17 1.93 17.87
N SER A 101 -12.48 1.97 17.63
CA SER A 101 -13.12 2.61 16.48
C SER A 101 -13.25 4.14 16.58
N ASP A 102 -12.81 4.74 17.67
CA ASP A 102 -12.86 6.18 17.86
C ASP A 102 -11.99 6.90 16.81
N PRO A 103 -12.55 7.84 16.01
CA PRO A 103 -11.80 8.52 14.96
C PRO A 103 -10.55 9.26 15.47
N ASP A 104 -10.60 9.91 16.63
CA ASP A 104 -9.44 10.60 17.22
C ASP A 104 -8.34 9.61 17.61
N TYR A 105 -8.72 8.41 18.03
CA TYR A 105 -7.77 7.36 18.31
C TYR A 105 -7.09 6.84 17.03
N LEU A 106 -7.87 6.62 15.97
CA LEU A 106 -7.38 6.17 14.68
C LEU A 106 -6.55 7.26 13.96
N ALA A 107 -6.85 8.54 14.19
CA ALA A 107 -6.06 9.67 13.68
C ALA A 107 -4.60 9.64 14.20
N ARG A 108 -4.34 9.09 15.38
CA ARG A 108 -3.00 8.89 15.92
C ARG A 108 -2.18 7.80 15.20
N LEU A 109 -2.84 7.04 14.32
CA LEU A 109 -2.25 6.10 13.37
C LEU A 109 -2.28 6.64 11.92
N GLY A 110 -2.59 7.92 11.75
CA GLY A 110 -2.62 8.61 10.45
C GLY A 110 -3.95 8.48 9.68
N PHE A 111 -4.97 7.80 10.20
CA PHE A 111 -6.26 7.70 9.51
C PHE A 111 -7.09 8.97 9.66
N MET A 112 -7.64 9.45 8.56
CA MET A 112 -8.42 10.69 8.51
C MET A 112 -9.90 10.43 8.79
N ALA A 113 -10.49 11.24 9.66
CA ALA A 113 -11.95 11.30 9.82
C ALA A 113 -12.56 11.95 8.56
N PRO A 114 -13.63 11.37 7.97
CA PRO A 114 -14.13 11.79 6.66
C PRO A 114 -14.75 13.19 6.66
N ARG A 115 -15.36 13.62 7.77
CA ARG A 115 -16.27 14.79 7.83
C ARG A 115 -15.64 16.10 8.28
N ASP A 116 -14.41 16.08 8.75
CA ASP A 116 -13.86 17.27 9.44
C ASP A 116 -13.56 18.45 8.52
N CYS A 117 -13.36 18.23 7.21
CA CYS A 117 -12.88 19.23 6.27
C CYS A 117 -13.88 19.62 5.17
N ASP A 118 -15.06 19.08 5.19
CA ASP A 118 -16.13 19.46 4.25
C ASP A 118 -17.48 19.62 4.96
N PRO A 119 -17.77 20.84 5.47
CA PRO A 119 -19.01 21.10 6.16
C PRO A 119 -20.26 20.99 5.27
N LYS A 120 -20.10 20.92 3.95
CA LYS A 120 -21.21 20.76 2.99
C LYS A 120 -21.50 19.30 2.62
N ALA A 121 -20.60 18.36 2.97
CA ALA A 121 -20.75 16.93 2.66
C ALA A 121 -21.96 16.26 3.33
N GLY A 122 -22.63 16.92 4.29
CA GLY A 122 -23.69 16.33 5.09
C GLY A 122 -25.08 16.21 4.45
N SER A 123 -25.35 16.81 3.27
CA SER A 123 -26.69 16.79 2.66
C SER A 123 -26.89 15.73 1.58
N ASP A 124 -25.83 15.28 0.91
CA ASP A 124 -25.90 14.40 -0.27
C ASP A 124 -25.12 13.08 -0.13
N GLU A 125 -24.59 12.77 1.07
CA GLU A 125 -23.89 11.50 1.30
C GLU A 125 -24.83 10.29 1.26
N PRO A 126 -24.40 9.16 0.66
CA PRO A 126 -25.12 7.90 0.77
C PRO A 126 -25.29 7.54 2.24
N LYS A 127 -26.54 7.41 2.71
CA LYS A 127 -26.85 6.98 4.06
C LYS A 127 -26.19 5.62 4.33
N GLY A 128 -25.23 5.56 5.24
CA GLY A 128 -24.60 4.30 5.67
C GLY A 128 -23.08 4.31 5.86
N TYR A 129 -22.36 5.29 5.35
CA TYR A 129 -20.87 5.32 5.45
C TYR A 129 -20.33 6.27 6.54
N GLY A 130 -21.16 6.97 7.21
CA GLY A 130 -20.98 8.24 7.89
C GLY A 130 -20.04 8.34 9.09
N THR A 131 -19.37 7.31 9.58
CA THR A 131 -18.52 7.39 10.79
C THR A 131 -17.17 6.68 10.65
N LEU A 132 -16.94 5.97 9.57
CA LEU A 132 -15.67 5.27 9.34
C LEU A 132 -14.61 6.24 8.80
N PRO A 133 -13.35 6.11 9.22
CA PRO A 133 -12.24 6.85 8.62
C PRO A 133 -12.13 6.59 7.12
N VAL A 134 -11.47 7.53 6.42
CA VAL A 134 -11.13 7.37 5.00
C VAL A 134 -10.41 6.04 4.79
N GLY A 135 -10.85 5.26 3.82
CA GLY A 135 -10.26 3.98 3.47
C GLY A 135 -10.76 2.79 4.27
N PHE A 136 -11.73 2.97 5.17
CA PHE A 136 -12.46 1.86 5.79
C PHE A 136 -13.78 1.62 5.06
N ALA A 137 -14.12 0.35 4.84
CA ALA A 137 -15.40 -0.02 4.25
C ALA A 137 -16.00 -1.27 4.90
N VAL A 138 -17.32 -1.35 4.82
CA VAL A 138 -18.06 -2.52 5.32
C VAL A 138 -18.28 -3.50 4.18
N LEU A 139 -17.71 -4.70 4.31
CA LEU A 139 -18.12 -5.84 3.51
C LEU A 139 -19.44 -6.36 4.06
N LYS A 140 -20.50 -6.27 3.29
CA LYS A 140 -21.79 -6.81 3.70
C LYS A 140 -21.73 -8.31 3.92
N GLY A 141 -22.45 -8.78 4.94
CA GLY A 141 -22.56 -10.20 5.24
C GLY A 141 -23.07 -11.00 4.05
N GLY A 142 -22.64 -12.24 3.97
CA GLY A 142 -22.93 -13.13 2.87
C GLY A 142 -22.47 -14.54 3.15
N THR A 143 -22.32 -15.34 2.10
CA THR A 143 -21.89 -16.74 2.21
C THR A 143 -20.39 -16.84 2.01
N ASP A 144 -19.69 -17.43 2.96
CA ASP A 144 -18.25 -17.69 2.87
C ASP A 144 -17.97 -18.68 1.71
N PRO A 145 -17.14 -18.31 0.74
CA PRO A 145 -16.93 -19.11 -0.46
C PRO A 145 -16.29 -20.47 -0.17
N THR A 146 -15.51 -20.60 0.89
CA THR A 146 -14.83 -21.85 1.28
C THR A 146 -15.74 -22.78 2.07
N THR A 147 -16.42 -22.24 3.09
CA THR A 147 -17.20 -23.05 4.03
C THR A 147 -18.68 -23.16 3.68
N GLY A 148 -19.21 -22.22 2.92
CA GLY A 148 -20.65 -22.10 2.64
C GLY A 148 -21.48 -21.58 3.81
N LYS A 149 -20.86 -21.17 4.90
CA LYS A 149 -21.54 -20.61 6.05
C LYS A 149 -21.75 -19.11 5.87
N GLU A 150 -22.84 -18.62 6.42
CA GLU A 150 -23.08 -17.18 6.47
C GLU A 150 -22.05 -16.48 7.39
N PHE A 151 -21.61 -15.31 6.98
CA PHE A 151 -20.77 -14.41 7.78
C PHE A 151 -21.46 -13.06 7.96
N ALA A 152 -21.20 -12.43 9.11
CA ALA A 152 -21.71 -11.09 9.42
C ALA A 152 -20.94 -10.00 8.66
N ASP A 153 -21.47 -8.76 8.66
CA ASP A 153 -20.80 -7.60 8.08
C ASP A 153 -19.33 -7.53 8.57
N GLY A 154 -18.40 -7.56 7.63
CA GLY A 154 -16.96 -7.47 7.89
C GLY A 154 -16.46 -6.03 7.77
N LEU A 155 -15.32 -5.75 8.38
CA LEU A 155 -14.61 -4.47 8.22
C LEU A 155 -13.33 -4.69 7.42
N GLY A 156 -13.18 -3.95 6.32
CA GLY A 156 -12.03 -4.02 5.45
C GLY A 156 -11.40 -2.67 5.15
N LEU A 157 -10.17 -2.71 4.66
CA LEU A 157 -9.49 -1.56 4.09
C LEU A 157 -9.70 -1.51 2.58
N THR A 158 -9.65 -0.30 2.03
CA THR A 158 -9.84 0.01 0.60
C THR A 158 -8.63 0.72 0.03
N CYS A 159 -8.57 0.94 -1.29
CA CYS A 159 -7.53 1.74 -1.94
C CYS A 159 -7.32 3.09 -1.26
N ALA A 160 -8.39 3.75 -0.83
CA ALA A 160 -8.31 5.06 -0.18
C ALA A 160 -7.54 5.05 1.14
N ALA A 161 -7.44 3.92 1.84
CA ALA A 161 -6.64 3.82 3.06
C ALA A 161 -5.17 4.14 2.81
N CYS A 162 -4.62 3.64 1.70
CA CYS A 162 -3.22 3.82 1.31
C CYS A 162 -3.02 4.99 0.34
N HIS A 163 -4.09 5.40 -0.36
CA HIS A 163 -4.02 6.39 -1.44
C HIS A 163 -4.91 7.62 -1.19
N THR A 164 -4.96 8.10 0.05
CA THR A 164 -5.48 9.42 0.38
C THR A 164 -4.55 10.02 1.42
N GLY A 165 -3.77 11.00 1.00
CA GLY A 165 -2.74 11.62 1.83
C GLY A 165 -3.18 12.93 2.46
N HIS A 166 -2.36 13.42 3.38
CA HIS A 166 -2.51 14.73 3.97
C HIS A 166 -1.15 15.39 4.28
N ILE A 167 -1.15 16.71 4.31
CA ILE A 167 0.01 17.53 4.66
C ILE A 167 -0.38 18.43 5.83
N PHE A 168 0.45 18.46 6.85
CA PHE A 168 0.29 19.36 8.01
C PHE A 168 1.25 20.54 7.91
N TYR A 169 0.76 21.74 8.15
CA TYR A 169 1.57 22.94 8.24
C TYR A 169 1.03 23.88 9.30
N LYS A 170 1.78 24.07 10.41
CA LYS A 170 1.44 24.97 11.53
C LYS A 170 0.02 24.78 12.09
N GLY A 171 -0.44 23.53 12.09
CA GLY A 171 -1.77 23.15 12.57
C GLY A 171 -2.88 23.21 11.49
N PHE A 172 -2.56 23.55 10.26
CA PHE A 172 -3.45 23.44 9.10
C PHE A 172 -3.25 22.09 8.40
N GLU A 173 -4.34 21.50 7.92
CA GLU A 173 -4.31 20.22 7.23
C GLU A 173 -4.82 20.37 5.80
N LEU A 174 -3.99 20.00 4.82
CA LEU A 174 -4.39 19.84 3.42
C LEU A 174 -4.57 18.36 3.12
N ARG A 175 -5.72 17.97 2.56
CA ARG A 175 -6.06 16.59 2.19
C ARG A 175 -6.03 16.41 0.69
N ILE A 176 -5.49 15.28 0.24
CA ILE A 176 -5.12 15.03 -1.16
C ILE A 176 -5.58 13.64 -1.56
N ASP A 177 -6.57 13.56 -2.45
CA ASP A 177 -7.00 12.29 -3.02
C ASP A 177 -5.90 11.69 -3.92
N GLY A 178 -5.71 10.40 -3.86
CA GLY A 178 -4.70 9.71 -4.65
C GLY A 178 -3.25 9.85 -4.16
N ALA A 179 -2.98 10.65 -3.13
CA ALA A 179 -1.64 10.82 -2.58
C ALA A 179 -1.24 9.66 -1.65
N GLN A 180 0.05 9.56 -1.38
CA GLN A 180 0.59 8.66 -0.36
C GLN A 180 -0.06 8.95 1.00
N ALA A 181 -0.76 7.97 1.56
CA ALA A 181 -1.29 8.06 2.91
C ALA A 181 -0.17 7.91 3.94
N MET A 182 -0.23 8.69 5.02
CA MET A 182 0.72 8.60 6.12
C MET A 182 0.10 7.80 7.29
N ILE A 183 -0.33 6.56 6.98
CA ILE A 183 -0.92 5.62 7.95
C ILE A 183 0.09 4.59 8.42
N ASP A 184 -0.07 4.09 9.66
CA ASP A 184 0.67 2.97 10.22
C ASP A 184 -0.24 1.74 10.31
N LEU A 185 -0.26 0.95 9.23
CA LEU A 185 -1.09 -0.24 9.13
C LEU A 185 -0.60 -1.34 10.07
N GLN A 186 0.70 -1.52 10.21
CA GLN A 186 1.29 -2.55 11.07
C GLN A 186 0.86 -2.36 12.53
N ASN A 187 0.90 -1.14 13.04
CA ASN A 187 0.45 -0.84 14.39
C ASN A 187 -1.08 -0.88 14.52
N LEU A 188 -1.84 -0.54 13.49
CA LEU A 188 -3.30 -0.72 13.50
C LEU A 188 -3.68 -2.20 13.69
N GLU A 189 -3.09 -3.12 12.91
CA GLU A 189 -3.33 -4.56 13.02
C GLU A 189 -2.98 -5.07 14.42
N ARG A 190 -1.84 -4.63 14.95
CA ARG A 190 -1.39 -4.96 16.32
C ARG A 190 -2.36 -4.46 17.39
N ILE A 191 -2.84 -3.23 17.30
CA ILE A 191 -3.79 -2.63 18.24
C ILE A 191 -5.10 -3.40 18.23
N ILE A 192 -5.64 -3.70 17.04
CA ILE A 192 -6.90 -4.46 16.93
C ILE A 192 -6.73 -5.88 17.52
N GLY A 193 -5.64 -6.57 17.20
CA GLY A 193 -5.31 -7.86 17.76
C GLY A 193 -5.22 -7.85 19.29
N LEU A 194 -4.54 -6.85 19.84
CA LEU A 194 -4.45 -6.67 21.31
C LEU A 194 -5.81 -6.33 21.93
N SER A 195 -6.63 -5.49 21.29
CA SER A 195 -7.98 -5.16 21.77
C SER A 195 -8.86 -6.41 21.85
N ILE A 196 -8.82 -7.25 20.83
CA ILE A 196 -9.52 -8.54 20.79
C ILE A 196 -9.06 -9.43 21.93
N CYS A 197 -7.75 -9.59 22.08
CA CYS A 197 -7.19 -10.52 23.07
C CYS A 197 -7.35 -10.02 24.50
N TYR A 198 -7.24 -8.73 24.75
CA TYR A 198 -7.53 -8.19 26.09
C TYR A 198 -9.01 -8.30 26.43
N THR A 199 -9.90 -8.12 25.47
CA THR A 199 -11.34 -8.38 25.64
C THR A 199 -11.59 -9.85 25.97
N ALA A 200 -10.98 -10.79 25.27
CA ALA A 200 -11.14 -12.22 25.49
C ALA A 200 -10.59 -12.71 26.85
N LYS A 201 -9.46 -12.13 27.30
CA LYS A 201 -8.72 -12.64 28.46
C LYS A 201 -9.03 -11.90 29.78
N ALA A 202 -9.47 -10.63 29.75
CA ALA A 202 -9.82 -9.88 30.96
C ALA A 202 -11.33 -10.01 31.26
N PRO A 203 -11.74 -10.66 32.38
CA PRO A 203 -13.16 -10.94 32.65
C PRO A 203 -14.06 -9.70 32.57
N TRP A 204 -13.63 -8.60 33.22
CA TRP A 204 -14.39 -7.34 33.25
C TRP A 204 -14.56 -6.66 31.87
N ARG A 205 -13.56 -6.74 30.98
CA ARG A 205 -13.67 -6.25 29.60
C ARG A 205 -14.61 -7.15 28.79
N LYS A 206 -14.45 -8.46 28.95
CA LYS A 206 -15.30 -9.46 28.29
C LYS A 206 -16.76 -9.27 28.65
N ASP A 207 -17.08 -9.07 29.93
CA ASP A 207 -18.47 -8.87 30.36
C ASP A 207 -19.06 -7.58 29.75
N ARG A 208 -18.32 -6.45 29.80
CA ARG A 208 -18.76 -5.20 29.16
C ARG A 208 -18.96 -5.33 27.65
N PHE A 209 -18.05 -6.07 26.99
CA PHE A 209 -18.14 -6.33 25.56
C PHE A 209 -19.38 -7.16 25.21
N ILE A 210 -19.63 -8.25 25.96
CA ILE A 210 -20.81 -9.10 25.78
C ILE A 210 -22.09 -8.29 25.99
N ASP A 211 -22.15 -7.47 27.05
CA ASP A 211 -23.30 -6.58 27.30
C ASP A 211 -23.54 -5.62 26.13
N ALA A 212 -22.46 -5.05 25.58
CA ALA A 212 -22.57 -4.15 24.43
C ALA A 212 -22.99 -4.89 23.14
N VAL A 213 -22.50 -6.10 22.89
CA VAL A 213 -22.85 -6.91 21.71
C VAL A 213 -24.31 -7.35 21.76
N LEU A 214 -24.79 -7.79 22.91
CA LEU A 214 -26.14 -8.30 23.07
C LEU A 214 -27.17 -7.22 23.38
N ASN A 215 -26.75 -5.95 23.57
CA ASN A 215 -27.59 -4.85 24.08
C ASN A 215 -28.40 -5.26 25.32
N ALA A 216 -27.76 -6.02 26.22
CA ALA A 216 -28.42 -6.68 27.33
C ALA A 216 -27.65 -6.48 28.65
N GLY A 217 -28.37 -6.45 29.75
CA GLY A 217 -27.81 -6.54 31.09
C GLY A 217 -27.45 -7.98 31.50
N PRO A 218 -27.30 -8.26 32.81
CA PRO A 218 -27.01 -9.59 33.34
C PRO A 218 -28.01 -10.63 32.86
N ALA A 219 -27.53 -11.85 32.58
CA ALA A 219 -28.38 -12.95 32.09
C ALA A 219 -29.50 -13.28 33.12
N THR A 220 -30.75 -13.26 32.68
CA THR A 220 -31.93 -13.58 33.48
C THR A 220 -32.59 -14.89 33.04
N SER A 221 -32.22 -15.43 31.88
CA SER A 221 -32.76 -16.66 31.31
C SER A 221 -31.67 -17.62 30.81
N ARG A 222 -32.03 -18.90 30.60
CA ARG A 222 -31.13 -19.89 29.94
C ARG A 222 -30.72 -19.46 28.53
N ARG A 223 -31.61 -18.76 27.82
CA ARG A 223 -31.34 -18.26 26.48
C ARG A 223 -30.27 -17.16 26.53
N ASP A 224 -30.39 -16.22 27.45
CA ASP A 224 -29.41 -15.13 27.64
C ASP A 224 -28.05 -15.69 28.02
N TYR A 225 -28.04 -16.68 28.92
CA TYR A 225 -26.80 -17.32 29.33
C TYR A 225 -26.08 -18.04 28.18
N ARG A 226 -26.84 -18.70 27.28
CA ARG A 226 -26.30 -19.35 26.09
C ARG A 226 -25.74 -18.33 25.10
N ALA A 227 -26.48 -17.25 24.80
CA ALA A 227 -26.03 -16.19 23.90
C ALA A 227 -24.73 -15.53 24.42
N ARG A 228 -24.66 -15.25 25.72
CA ARG A 228 -23.45 -14.70 26.36
C ARG A 228 -22.25 -15.64 26.24
N LYS A 229 -22.48 -16.92 26.41
CA LYS A 229 -21.46 -17.97 26.26
C LYS A 229 -20.95 -18.03 24.81
N ASP A 230 -21.85 -17.99 23.83
CA ASP A 230 -21.48 -18.05 22.42
C ASP A 230 -20.60 -16.88 22.00
N VAL A 231 -20.91 -15.65 22.45
CA VAL A 231 -20.05 -14.46 22.22
C VAL A 231 -18.71 -14.61 22.94
N ALA A 232 -18.70 -15.12 24.19
CA ALA A 232 -17.46 -15.31 24.94
C ALA A 232 -16.54 -16.36 24.31
N ASP A 233 -17.10 -17.47 23.83
CA ASP A 233 -16.35 -18.54 23.18
C ASP A 233 -15.79 -18.06 21.84
N GLU A 234 -16.56 -17.30 21.06
CA GLU A 234 -16.13 -16.82 19.76
C GLU A 234 -15.03 -15.76 19.86
N ILE A 235 -15.14 -14.75 20.74
CA ILE A 235 -14.07 -13.76 20.92
C ILE A 235 -12.77 -14.42 21.44
N LYS A 236 -12.92 -15.48 22.26
CA LYS A 236 -11.78 -16.28 22.71
C LYS A 236 -11.15 -17.06 21.56
N ARG A 237 -11.97 -17.70 20.70
CA ARG A 237 -11.50 -18.42 19.52
C ARG A 237 -10.72 -17.48 18.60
N ILE A 238 -11.28 -16.32 18.26
CA ILE A 238 -10.62 -15.33 17.42
C ILE A 238 -9.26 -14.91 18.02
N CYS A 239 -9.20 -14.61 19.30
CA CYS A 239 -7.94 -14.30 19.96
C CYS A 239 -6.92 -15.44 19.86
N ASP A 240 -7.34 -16.67 20.16
CA ASP A 240 -6.43 -17.81 20.29
C ASP A 240 -5.95 -18.30 18.90
N THR A 241 -6.81 -18.28 17.87
CA THR A 241 -6.49 -18.81 16.54
C THR A 241 -6.09 -17.71 15.53
N GLU A 242 -6.92 -16.67 15.38
CA GLU A 242 -6.72 -15.67 14.32
C GLU A 242 -5.67 -14.61 14.70
N VAL A 243 -5.44 -14.37 15.99
CA VAL A 243 -4.44 -13.41 16.47
C VAL A 243 -3.19 -14.13 16.92
N PHE A 244 -3.23 -14.81 18.09
CA PHE A 244 -2.04 -15.45 18.65
C PHE A 244 -1.55 -16.65 17.85
N GLY A 245 -2.45 -17.43 17.26
CA GLY A 245 -2.11 -18.58 16.44
C GLY A 245 -1.29 -18.16 15.22
N LYS A 246 -1.78 -17.17 14.46
CA LYS A 246 -1.06 -16.63 13.29
C LYS A 246 0.29 -16.05 13.68
N VAL A 247 0.35 -15.12 14.62
CA VAL A 247 1.60 -14.50 15.06
C VAL A 247 2.62 -15.54 15.54
N THR A 248 2.16 -16.59 16.22
CA THR A 248 3.03 -17.67 16.68
C THR A 248 3.56 -18.52 15.52
N ALA A 249 2.70 -18.87 14.56
CA ALA A 249 3.08 -19.62 13.36
C ALA A 249 4.12 -18.86 12.54
N GLU A 250 3.85 -17.60 12.20
CA GLU A 250 4.77 -16.71 11.47
C GLU A 250 6.13 -16.61 12.16
N ARG A 251 6.14 -16.35 13.47
CA ARG A 251 7.36 -16.27 14.26
C ARG A 251 8.18 -17.55 14.22
N ASN A 252 7.52 -18.70 14.30
CA ASN A 252 8.19 -20.00 14.21
C ASN A 252 8.77 -20.25 12.81
N ILE A 253 8.06 -19.85 11.75
CA ILE A 253 8.55 -19.96 10.38
C ILE A 253 9.78 -19.06 10.19
N LEU A 254 9.69 -17.79 10.57
CA LEU A 254 10.79 -16.83 10.47
C LEU A 254 12.03 -17.28 11.25
N ALA A 255 11.83 -17.83 12.46
CA ALA A 255 12.92 -18.37 13.26
C ALA A 255 13.64 -19.55 12.56
N ARG A 256 12.87 -20.45 11.91
CA ARG A 256 13.44 -21.55 11.12
C ARG A 256 14.17 -21.06 9.89
N GLN A 257 13.68 -19.99 9.25
CA GLN A 257 14.27 -19.38 8.07
C GLN A 257 15.44 -18.43 8.40
N HIS A 258 15.71 -18.16 9.69
CA HIS A 258 16.67 -17.14 10.15
C HIS A 258 16.40 -15.75 9.54
N MET A 259 15.13 -15.37 9.43
CA MET A 259 14.68 -14.11 8.87
C MET A 259 13.94 -13.26 9.91
N VAL A 260 13.93 -11.96 9.67
CA VAL A 260 13.17 -10.98 10.45
C VAL A 260 12.45 -10.03 9.49
N HIS A 261 11.33 -9.48 9.92
CA HIS A 261 10.66 -8.41 9.19
C HIS A 261 11.47 -7.11 9.28
N THR A 262 11.44 -6.32 8.22
CA THR A 262 11.76 -4.89 8.28
C THR A 262 10.54 -4.15 8.79
N GLU A 263 10.72 -3.19 9.67
CA GLU A 263 9.62 -2.35 10.16
C GLU A 263 9.03 -1.55 8.99
N GLU A 264 7.71 -1.66 8.80
CA GLU A 264 7.01 -0.94 7.75
C GLU A 264 6.78 0.51 8.16
N GLY A 265 6.19 0.72 9.33
CA GLY A 265 5.92 2.03 9.90
C GLY A 265 4.94 2.88 9.08
N PHE A 266 4.99 4.18 9.28
CA PHE A 266 4.12 5.12 8.58
C PHE A 266 4.41 5.21 7.08
N GLY A 267 3.34 5.26 6.28
CA GLY A 267 3.39 5.57 4.85
C GLY A 267 3.90 4.45 3.95
N ARG A 268 4.17 3.27 4.49
CA ARG A 268 4.78 2.15 3.75
C ARG A 268 4.14 0.80 4.06
N LEU A 269 4.31 -0.12 3.13
CA LEU A 269 3.91 -1.52 3.27
C LEU A 269 4.75 -2.42 2.37
N ASP A 270 5.10 -3.61 2.84
CA ASP A 270 5.60 -4.68 1.97
C ASP A 270 4.41 -5.43 1.34
N ALA A 271 3.70 -4.75 0.45
CA ALA A 271 2.49 -5.26 -0.16
C ALA A 271 2.73 -6.58 -0.90
N LEU A 272 3.84 -6.72 -1.62
CA LEU A 272 4.10 -7.90 -2.43
C LEU A 272 4.32 -9.16 -1.59
N ASN A 273 5.11 -9.08 -0.51
CA ASN A 273 5.27 -10.22 0.39
C ASN A 273 4.00 -10.51 1.18
N ARG A 274 3.27 -9.48 1.64
CA ARG A 274 1.98 -9.64 2.33
C ARG A 274 0.94 -10.33 1.45
N ILE A 275 0.76 -9.91 0.20
CA ILE A 275 -0.13 -10.57 -0.76
C ILE A 275 0.25 -12.04 -0.93
N GLY A 276 1.54 -12.33 -1.12
CA GLY A 276 2.01 -13.70 -1.28
C GLY A 276 1.79 -14.57 -0.05
N ASN A 277 2.00 -14.03 1.14
CA ASN A 277 1.72 -14.71 2.39
C ASN A 277 0.23 -14.99 2.55
N GLN A 278 -0.62 -13.98 2.32
CA GLN A 278 -2.07 -14.15 2.43
C GLN A 278 -2.60 -15.16 1.42
N VAL A 279 -2.19 -15.08 0.14
CA VAL A 279 -2.75 -15.94 -0.93
C VAL A 279 -2.19 -17.36 -0.87
N PHE A 280 -0.89 -17.54 -0.67
CA PHE A 280 -0.22 -18.85 -0.82
C PHE A 280 0.24 -19.50 0.49
N HIS A 281 0.04 -18.85 1.61
CA HIS A 281 0.25 -19.43 2.93
C HIS A 281 -1.05 -19.42 3.74
N ASP A 282 -1.58 -18.28 4.12
CA ASP A 282 -2.72 -18.17 5.03
C ASP A 282 -4.01 -18.77 4.45
N ASN A 283 -4.32 -18.49 3.17
CA ASN A 283 -5.50 -19.04 2.52
C ASN A 283 -5.39 -20.55 2.23
N LEU A 284 -4.19 -21.13 2.30
CA LEU A 284 -3.96 -22.58 2.15
C LEU A 284 -3.86 -23.29 3.52
N ALA A 285 -3.71 -22.55 4.62
CA ALA A 285 -3.61 -23.10 5.95
C ALA A 285 -4.97 -23.52 6.50
N ASN A 286 -4.95 -24.44 7.46
CA ASN A 286 -6.15 -24.79 8.24
C ASN A 286 -6.31 -23.77 9.41
N PRO A 287 -7.34 -22.91 9.38
CA PRO A 287 -7.50 -21.90 10.43
C PRO A 287 -7.83 -22.51 11.80
N LEU A 288 -8.31 -23.76 11.86
CA LEU A 288 -8.63 -24.44 13.11
C LEU A 288 -7.44 -25.20 13.69
N ASN A 289 -6.51 -25.61 12.83
CA ASN A 289 -5.24 -26.22 13.21
C ASN A 289 -4.13 -25.73 12.28
N PRO A 290 -3.47 -24.61 12.61
CA PRO A 290 -2.44 -24.00 11.75
C PRO A 290 -1.22 -24.89 11.51
N GLU A 291 -1.03 -25.95 12.30
CA GLU A 291 0.07 -26.91 12.14
C GLU A 291 -0.26 -28.03 11.13
N GLU A 292 -1.49 -28.11 10.67
CA GLU A 292 -1.94 -29.12 9.72
C GLU A 292 -2.45 -28.49 8.42
N PRO A 293 -2.15 -29.07 7.24
CA PRO A 293 -2.67 -28.57 5.97
C PRO A 293 -4.20 -28.74 5.92
N ALA A 294 -4.87 -27.76 5.28
CA ALA A 294 -6.33 -27.79 5.13
C ALA A 294 -6.80 -28.98 4.24
N VAL A 295 -5.98 -29.34 3.25
CA VAL A 295 -6.15 -30.53 2.41
C VAL A 295 -4.91 -31.41 2.57
N PRO A 296 -5.05 -32.66 3.00
CA PRO A 296 -3.91 -33.55 3.22
C PRO A 296 -3.08 -33.78 1.93
N GLU A 297 -1.79 -34.06 2.09
CA GLU A 297 -0.86 -34.27 0.97
C GLU A 297 -1.28 -35.45 0.07
N ASN A 298 -1.80 -36.54 0.65
CA ASN A 298 -2.31 -37.71 -0.08
C ASN A 298 -3.58 -37.40 -0.91
N GLU A 299 -4.26 -36.29 -0.63
CA GLU A 299 -5.40 -35.78 -1.38
C GLU A 299 -5.01 -34.62 -2.34
N GLY A 300 -3.72 -34.43 -2.58
CA GLY A 300 -3.19 -33.41 -3.48
C GLY A 300 -2.94 -32.05 -2.84
N GLY A 301 -3.03 -31.95 -1.52
CA GLY A 301 -2.64 -30.78 -0.74
C GLY A 301 -1.11 -30.61 -0.65
N LEU A 302 -0.68 -29.65 0.13
CA LEU A 302 0.74 -29.40 0.45
C LEU A 302 1.08 -29.98 1.81
N SER A 303 2.31 -30.47 1.96
CA SER A 303 2.88 -30.73 3.28
C SER A 303 3.06 -29.41 4.05
N GLN A 304 3.05 -29.45 5.38
CA GLN A 304 3.29 -28.27 6.21
C GLN A 304 4.59 -27.55 5.84
N ALA A 305 5.66 -28.31 5.60
CA ALA A 305 6.96 -27.75 5.18
C ALA A 305 6.89 -27.00 3.85
N ALA A 306 6.08 -27.48 2.90
CA ALA A 306 5.88 -26.81 1.62
C ALA A 306 5.01 -25.56 1.74
N MET A 307 4.03 -25.55 2.66
CA MET A 307 3.26 -24.34 2.99
C MET A 307 4.12 -23.30 3.72
N ASP A 308 4.88 -23.71 4.72
CA ASP A 308 5.80 -22.83 5.45
C ASP A 308 6.84 -22.18 4.51
N ALA A 309 7.26 -22.91 3.46
CA ALA A 309 8.17 -22.37 2.45
C ALA A 309 7.52 -21.32 1.52
N ASN A 310 6.20 -21.19 1.53
CA ASN A 310 5.50 -20.12 0.81
C ASN A 310 5.49 -18.79 1.62
N PHE A 311 5.70 -18.85 2.93
CA PHE A 311 5.78 -17.67 3.77
C PHE A 311 7.12 -16.93 3.57
N SER A 312 7.07 -15.61 3.47
CA SER A 312 8.24 -14.76 3.33
C SER A 312 8.23 -13.63 4.35
N ALA A 313 9.38 -13.27 4.88
CA ALA A 313 9.51 -12.08 5.72
C ALA A 313 9.17 -10.82 4.90
N HIS A 314 8.60 -9.82 5.56
CA HIS A 314 8.39 -8.50 4.99
C HIS A 314 9.74 -7.76 4.99
N THR A 315 10.47 -7.79 3.89
CA THR A 315 11.81 -7.21 3.76
C THR A 315 11.90 -6.11 2.72
N ALA A 316 10.79 -5.80 2.06
CA ALA A 316 10.71 -4.88 0.94
C ALA A 316 9.59 -3.84 1.13
N PRO A 317 9.54 -3.11 2.27
CA PRO A 317 8.51 -2.08 2.46
C PRO A 317 8.72 -0.94 1.49
N VAL A 318 7.64 -0.53 0.81
CA VAL A 318 7.64 0.58 -0.14
C VAL A 318 6.57 1.61 0.22
N SER A 319 6.82 2.86 -0.15
CA SER A 319 5.84 3.94 -0.03
C SER A 319 4.56 3.62 -0.80
N PHE A 320 3.42 4.04 -0.30
CA PHE A 320 2.18 3.98 -1.07
C PHE A 320 2.31 4.90 -2.28
N PRO A 321 2.28 4.39 -3.53
CA PRO A 321 2.47 5.26 -4.69
C PRO A 321 1.29 6.19 -4.90
N PRO A 322 1.50 7.43 -5.37
CA PRO A 322 0.39 8.25 -5.83
C PRO A 322 -0.30 7.60 -7.04
N ILE A 323 -1.64 7.75 -7.11
CA ILE A 323 -2.46 7.03 -8.11
C ILE A 323 -3.07 7.90 -9.21
N TRP A 324 -2.95 9.23 -9.16
CA TRP A 324 -3.29 10.06 -10.31
C TRP A 324 -2.46 9.63 -11.52
N ASP A 325 -3.04 9.68 -12.71
CA ASP A 325 -2.45 9.29 -13.99
C ASP A 325 -2.12 7.79 -14.18
N VAL A 326 -2.15 6.97 -13.11
CA VAL A 326 -1.77 5.54 -13.16
C VAL A 326 -2.54 4.73 -14.22
N PRO A 327 -3.84 4.94 -14.47
CA PRO A 327 -4.55 4.22 -15.51
C PRO A 327 -3.99 4.44 -16.93
N ASN A 328 -3.27 5.53 -17.12
CA ASN A 328 -2.67 5.87 -18.42
C ASN A 328 -1.30 5.21 -18.65
N PHE A 329 -0.75 4.48 -17.67
CA PHE A 329 0.57 3.86 -17.75
C PHE A 329 0.50 2.41 -18.24
N SER A 330 1.51 2.00 -19.01
CA SER A 330 1.59 0.64 -19.55
C SER A 330 1.79 -0.43 -18.47
N TRP A 331 2.55 -0.12 -17.42
CA TRP A 331 2.95 -1.08 -16.40
C TRP A 331 2.63 -0.58 -15.00
N ALA A 332 2.01 -1.44 -14.19
CA ALA A 332 1.74 -1.22 -12.78
C ALA A 332 2.91 -1.69 -11.90
N GLN A 333 2.86 -1.35 -10.60
CA GLN A 333 3.88 -1.55 -9.57
C GLN A 333 5.15 -0.72 -9.78
N TYR A 334 5.97 -0.55 -8.74
CA TYR A 334 7.25 0.15 -8.87
C TYR A 334 8.21 -0.57 -9.81
N ASP A 335 8.18 -1.88 -9.81
CA ASP A 335 9.00 -2.75 -10.67
C ASP A 335 8.44 -2.92 -12.09
N ALA A 336 7.34 -2.26 -12.42
CA ALA A 336 6.70 -2.33 -13.74
C ALA A 336 6.39 -3.78 -14.19
N SER A 337 5.95 -4.65 -13.30
CA SER A 337 5.83 -6.09 -13.56
C SER A 337 4.54 -6.50 -14.24
N ILE A 338 3.43 -5.79 -14.02
CA ILE A 338 2.07 -6.20 -14.42
C ILE A 338 1.49 -5.19 -15.40
N LEU A 339 1.04 -5.68 -16.56
CA LEU A 339 0.42 -4.82 -17.60
C LEU A 339 -1.03 -4.45 -17.26
N ASN A 340 -1.80 -5.38 -16.69
CA ASN A 340 -3.22 -5.18 -16.43
C ASN A 340 -3.47 -4.62 -15.02
N PRO A 341 -3.98 -3.38 -14.87
CA PRO A 341 -4.22 -2.79 -13.56
C PRO A 341 -5.32 -3.52 -12.77
N ASN A 342 -6.35 -4.08 -13.41
CA ASN A 342 -7.38 -4.85 -12.72
C ASN A 342 -6.80 -6.11 -12.06
N ILE A 343 -5.90 -6.81 -12.75
CA ILE A 343 -5.21 -7.99 -12.18
C ILE A 343 -4.39 -7.57 -10.95
N ARG A 344 -3.69 -6.46 -11.02
CA ARG A 344 -2.94 -5.90 -9.88
C ARG A 344 -3.88 -5.59 -8.72
N ASN A 345 -4.98 -4.90 -8.95
CA ASN A 345 -5.90 -4.42 -7.91
C ASN A 345 -6.72 -5.55 -7.28
N ILE A 346 -7.16 -6.55 -8.06
CA ILE A 346 -7.80 -7.77 -7.54
C ILE A 346 -6.80 -8.54 -6.66
N GLY A 347 -5.53 -8.63 -7.07
CA GLY A 347 -4.47 -9.24 -6.28
C GLY A 347 -4.25 -8.53 -4.94
N GLU A 348 -4.35 -7.21 -4.92
CA GLU A 348 -4.28 -6.43 -3.66
C GLU A 348 -5.50 -6.68 -2.77
N ALA A 349 -6.72 -6.71 -3.31
CA ALA A 349 -7.91 -7.06 -2.53
C ALA A 349 -7.79 -8.46 -1.91
N MET A 350 -7.21 -9.43 -2.63
CA MET A 350 -6.88 -10.75 -2.09
C MET A 350 -5.84 -10.67 -0.97
N GLY A 351 -4.86 -9.78 -1.09
CA GLY A 351 -3.80 -9.55 -0.09
C GLY A 351 -4.27 -8.86 1.17
N VAL A 352 -5.30 -8.01 1.09
CA VAL A 352 -5.93 -7.38 2.27
C VAL A 352 -7.17 -8.15 2.75
N THR A 353 -7.14 -9.46 2.58
CA THR A 353 -8.05 -10.44 3.20
C THR A 353 -9.47 -10.43 2.63
N ALA A 354 -9.61 -10.34 1.30
CA ALA A 354 -10.84 -10.84 0.69
C ALA A 354 -10.94 -12.36 0.92
N LYS A 355 -12.14 -12.85 1.23
CA LYS A 355 -12.36 -14.29 1.39
C LYS A 355 -12.31 -14.98 0.02
N ILE A 356 -11.54 -16.05 -0.10
CA ILE A 356 -11.36 -16.80 -1.32
C ILE A 356 -11.30 -18.30 -1.04
N ASN A 357 -11.99 -19.10 -1.84
CA ASN A 357 -11.93 -20.56 -1.75
C ASN A 357 -10.69 -21.10 -2.48
N MET A 358 -9.67 -21.46 -1.73
CA MET A 358 -8.47 -22.14 -2.24
C MET A 358 -8.27 -23.53 -1.60
N THR A 359 -9.15 -23.97 -0.69
CA THR A 359 -8.94 -25.18 0.11
C THR A 359 -10.07 -26.18 0.06
N ASN A 360 -11.22 -25.85 -0.55
CA ASN A 360 -12.38 -26.73 -0.62
C ASN A 360 -12.74 -27.06 -2.08
N PRO A 361 -12.21 -28.17 -2.64
CA PRO A 361 -12.55 -28.59 -4.00
C PRO A 361 -14.03 -29.01 -4.18
N GLY A 362 -14.76 -29.24 -3.10
CA GLY A 362 -16.21 -29.52 -3.12
C GLY A 362 -17.08 -28.30 -3.43
N ARG A 363 -16.46 -27.11 -3.53
CA ARG A 363 -17.09 -25.83 -3.90
C ARG A 363 -16.30 -25.17 -5.03
N PRO A 364 -16.86 -24.19 -5.75
CA PRO A 364 -16.12 -23.51 -6.81
C PRO A 364 -14.81 -22.93 -6.29
N LEU A 365 -13.67 -23.43 -6.79
CA LEU A 365 -12.37 -22.90 -6.48
C LEU A 365 -12.24 -21.49 -7.06
N PHE A 366 -11.53 -20.61 -6.34
CA PHE A 366 -11.36 -19.18 -6.64
C PHE A 366 -12.65 -18.35 -6.56
N ALA A 367 -13.79 -18.93 -6.11
CA ALA A 367 -14.92 -18.13 -5.66
C ALA A 367 -14.45 -17.20 -4.52
N SER A 368 -14.82 -15.91 -4.56
CA SER A 368 -14.32 -14.92 -3.63
C SER A 368 -15.33 -13.83 -3.32
N THR A 369 -15.06 -13.07 -2.26
CA THR A 369 -15.80 -11.84 -1.94
C THR A 369 -15.27 -10.61 -2.67
N VAL A 370 -14.23 -10.72 -3.50
CA VAL A 370 -13.65 -9.58 -4.23
C VAL A 370 -14.72 -8.90 -5.09
N HIS A 371 -14.90 -7.61 -4.92
CA HIS A 371 -15.83 -6.79 -5.71
C HIS A 371 -15.17 -6.32 -7.00
N VAL A 372 -15.04 -7.19 -7.98
CA VAL A 372 -14.36 -6.91 -9.26
C VAL A 372 -14.98 -5.71 -9.99
N ALA A 373 -16.31 -5.57 -9.98
CA ALA A 373 -17.00 -4.44 -10.59
C ALA A 373 -16.62 -3.11 -9.96
N GLU A 374 -16.55 -3.05 -8.62
CA GLU A 374 -16.19 -1.82 -7.92
C GLU A 374 -14.71 -1.47 -8.15
N ILE A 375 -13.83 -2.46 -8.24
CA ILE A 375 -12.43 -2.25 -8.61
C ILE A 375 -12.31 -1.66 -10.02
N ALA A 376 -13.03 -2.20 -10.99
CA ALA A 376 -13.07 -1.66 -12.36
C ALA A 376 -13.65 -0.22 -12.39
N ARG A 377 -14.64 0.07 -11.54
CA ARG A 377 -15.18 1.42 -11.39
C ARG A 377 -14.16 2.39 -10.80
N ILE A 378 -13.35 1.96 -9.81
CA ILE A 378 -12.25 2.79 -9.29
C ILE A 378 -11.28 3.17 -10.41
N GLU A 379 -10.85 2.22 -11.24
CA GLU A 379 -10.01 2.51 -12.42
C GLU A 379 -10.65 3.54 -13.35
N SER A 380 -11.95 3.38 -13.62
CA SER A 380 -12.70 4.31 -14.48
C SER A 380 -12.80 5.71 -13.87
N MET A 381 -12.92 5.82 -12.55
CA MET A 381 -12.93 7.11 -11.86
C MET A 381 -11.57 7.81 -11.92
N LEU A 382 -10.49 7.05 -11.76
CA LEU A 382 -9.14 7.59 -11.86
C LEU A 382 -8.84 8.09 -13.28
N GLN A 383 -9.34 7.40 -14.30
CA GLN A 383 -9.12 7.72 -15.71
C GLN A 383 -10.03 8.84 -16.24
N GLY A 384 -11.21 9.05 -15.64
CA GLY A 384 -12.25 9.94 -16.14
C GLY A 384 -13.06 9.34 -17.30
N ARG A 385 -14.24 9.90 -17.57
CA ARG A 385 -15.18 9.37 -18.59
C ARG A 385 -14.73 9.58 -20.04
N LYS A 386 -13.89 10.57 -20.30
CA LYS A 386 -13.50 10.94 -21.66
C LYS A 386 -12.73 9.88 -22.43
N HIS A 387 -12.19 8.87 -21.72
CA HIS A 387 -11.29 7.88 -22.29
C HIS A 387 -11.91 6.49 -22.51
N LYS A 388 -13.21 6.29 -22.22
CA LYS A 388 -13.86 4.99 -22.44
C LYS A 388 -15.23 5.14 -23.10
N ASP A 389 -15.26 5.11 -24.42
CA ASP A 389 -16.46 4.79 -25.15
C ASP A 389 -16.85 3.34 -24.81
N GLY A 390 -18.02 3.15 -24.19
CA GLY A 390 -18.54 1.83 -23.92
C GLY A 390 -18.69 1.41 -22.45
N ILE A 391 -18.32 2.25 -21.48
CA ILE A 391 -18.66 1.99 -20.07
C ILE A 391 -20.18 2.14 -19.88
N PRO A 392 -20.88 1.13 -19.33
CA PRO A 392 -22.31 1.24 -19.05
C PRO A 392 -22.63 2.45 -18.17
N ALA A 393 -23.80 3.06 -18.37
CA ALA A 393 -24.30 4.17 -17.56
C ALA A 393 -24.38 3.85 -16.05
N SER A 394 -24.31 2.56 -15.69
CA SER A 394 -24.21 2.10 -14.31
C SER A 394 -22.86 2.45 -13.63
N PHE A 395 -21.84 2.75 -14.41
CA PHE A 395 -20.54 3.25 -13.92
C PHE A 395 -20.52 4.79 -13.99
N ASP A 396 -21.27 5.41 -13.11
CA ASP A 396 -21.28 6.87 -12.98
C ASP A 396 -19.95 7.32 -12.32
N GLY A 397 -18.96 7.68 -13.13
CA GLY A 397 -17.69 8.28 -12.69
C GLY A 397 -17.64 9.78 -13.00
N PRO A 398 -16.67 10.53 -12.45
CA PRO A 398 -16.46 11.93 -12.78
C PRO A 398 -16.12 12.08 -14.28
N PRO A 399 -16.48 13.22 -14.90
CA PRO A 399 -16.17 13.47 -16.31
C PRO A 399 -14.66 13.62 -16.57
N GLU A 400 -13.92 14.11 -15.60
CA GLU A 400 -12.48 14.35 -15.68
C GLU A 400 -11.71 13.36 -14.79
N PRO A 401 -10.45 13.02 -15.16
CA PRO A 401 -9.60 12.15 -14.34
C PRO A 401 -9.26 12.77 -12.99
N LEU A 402 -8.84 11.95 -12.05
CA LEU A 402 -8.24 12.44 -10.81
C LEU A 402 -6.98 13.23 -11.15
N ALA A 403 -6.98 14.53 -10.86
CA ALA A 403 -5.83 15.38 -11.14
C ALA A 403 -4.75 15.26 -10.06
N ALA A 404 -3.48 15.39 -10.47
CA ALA A 404 -2.39 15.61 -9.54
C ALA A 404 -2.59 16.93 -8.75
N PRO A 405 -2.21 16.98 -7.47
CA PRO A 405 -2.37 18.18 -6.65
C PRO A 405 -1.48 19.32 -7.17
N GLN A 406 -2.01 20.55 -7.12
CA GLN A 406 -1.28 21.74 -7.55
C GLN A 406 -0.81 22.55 -6.34
N TRP A 407 0.46 22.96 -6.35
CA TRP A 407 1.05 23.78 -5.28
C TRP A 407 0.30 25.10 -5.08
N ASP A 408 -0.04 25.78 -6.18
CA ASP A 408 -0.77 27.04 -6.13
C ASP A 408 -2.18 26.90 -5.52
N ASP A 409 -2.85 25.75 -5.72
CA ASP A 409 -4.11 25.45 -5.08
C ASP A 409 -3.92 25.22 -3.58
N ALA A 410 -2.89 24.48 -3.20
CA ALA A 410 -2.52 24.27 -1.81
C ALA A 410 -2.24 25.61 -1.08
N ALA A 411 -1.46 26.49 -1.70
CA ALA A 411 -1.18 27.83 -1.19
C ALA A 411 -2.46 28.65 -0.99
N LYS A 412 -3.35 28.67 -2.00
CA LYS A 412 -4.64 29.40 -1.93
C LYS A 412 -5.55 28.83 -0.84
N LYS A 413 -5.61 27.50 -0.70
CA LYS A 413 -6.43 26.85 0.36
C LYS A 413 -5.91 27.25 1.74
N LEU A 414 -4.59 27.18 1.98
CA LEU A 414 -3.98 27.59 3.25
C LEU A 414 -4.28 29.04 3.58
N GLN A 415 -4.06 29.95 2.62
CA GLN A 415 -4.32 31.40 2.80
C GLN A 415 -5.79 31.72 3.09
N ALA A 416 -6.70 30.89 2.64
CA ALA A 416 -8.15 31.04 2.91
C ALA A 416 -8.57 30.48 4.27
N MET A 417 -7.73 29.68 4.94
CA MET A 417 -8.06 29.07 6.23
C MET A 417 -8.09 30.08 7.37
N LYS A 418 -9.02 29.90 8.30
CA LYS A 418 -9.16 30.78 9.45
C LYS A 418 -7.93 30.70 10.37
N GLY A 419 -7.30 31.85 10.58
CA GLY A 419 -6.12 31.97 11.45
C GLY A 419 -4.80 31.73 10.73
N TRP A 420 -4.80 31.72 9.41
CA TRP A 420 -3.56 31.76 8.62
C TRP A 420 -2.78 33.03 8.88
N ASP A 421 -1.46 32.92 8.93
CA ASP A 421 -0.54 34.05 9.09
C ASP A 421 0.10 34.40 7.73
N SER A 422 -0.19 35.58 7.20
CA SER A 422 0.34 36.01 5.90
C SER A 422 1.88 36.11 5.85
N ARG A 423 2.57 36.05 6.99
CA ARG A 423 4.03 35.94 7.01
C ARG A 423 4.52 34.61 6.45
N ASP A 424 3.65 33.59 6.41
CA ASP A 424 3.92 32.25 5.86
C ASP A 424 3.67 32.16 4.36
N ASP A 425 3.05 33.19 3.73
CA ASP A 425 2.78 33.21 2.29
C ASP A 425 4.04 32.97 1.46
N LYS A 426 5.18 33.54 1.89
CA LYS A 426 6.45 33.41 1.20
C LYS A 426 6.90 31.94 1.07
N ALA A 427 6.69 31.12 2.08
CA ALA A 427 7.09 29.71 2.07
C ALA A 427 6.27 28.86 1.06
N TRP A 428 5.06 29.31 0.77
CA TRP A 428 4.13 28.66 -0.18
C TRP A 428 4.05 29.34 -1.55
N THR A 429 4.82 30.41 -1.77
CA THR A 429 4.90 31.12 -3.05
C THR A 429 6.03 30.54 -3.90
N ILE A 430 5.74 30.17 -5.14
CA ILE A 430 6.74 29.70 -6.13
C ILE A 430 7.56 30.91 -6.60
N ASP A 431 8.88 30.79 -6.58
CA ASP A 431 9.80 31.76 -7.15
C ASP A 431 9.86 31.62 -8.69
N ALA A 432 8.99 32.36 -9.39
CA ALA A 432 8.91 32.33 -10.85
C ALA A 432 10.26 32.65 -11.54
N GLY A 433 11.14 33.41 -10.89
CA GLY A 433 12.47 33.72 -11.43
C GLY A 433 13.37 32.48 -11.52
N LYS A 434 13.14 31.47 -10.69
CA LYS A 434 13.91 30.22 -10.66
C LYS A 434 13.32 29.11 -11.54
N VAL A 435 12.00 29.13 -11.82
CA VAL A 435 11.29 28.07 -12.54
C VAL A 435 11.92 27.79 -13.91
N ALA A 436 12.26 28.82 -14.68
CA ALA A 436 12.85 28.66 -16.01
C ALA A 436 14.21 27.95 -15.98
N GLU A 437 15.05 28.25 -14.99
CA GLU A 437 16.32 27.54 -14.82
C GLU A 437 16.10 26.12 -14.31
N GLY A 438 15.19 25.93 -13.38
CA GLY A 438 14.80 24.60 -12.89
C GLY A 438 14.30 23.69 -14.00
N ARG A 439 13.51 24.22 -14.96
CA ARG A 439 13.07 23.49 -16.14
C ARG A 439 14.24 23.01 -17.03
N LYS A 440 15.27 23.84 -17.23
CA LYS A 440 16.47 23.44 -17.98
C LYS A 440 17.20 22.29 -17.27
N LEU A 441 17.35 22.38 -15.96
CA LEU A 441 17.98 21.32 -15.15
C LEU A 441 17.15 20.05 -15.19
N TYR A 442 15.82 20.14 -15.13
CA TYR A 442 14.93 19.00 -15.29
C TYR A 442 15.12 18.31 -16.65
N ARG A 443 15.15 19.07 -17.73
CA ARG A 443 15.39 18.53 -19.08
C ARG A 443 16.78 17.89 -19.20
N GLN A 444 17.77 18.42 -18.50
CA GLN A 444 19.13 17.88 -18.51
C GLN A 444 19.26 16.56 -17.73
N PHE A 445 18.62 16.44 -16.56
CA PHE A 445 18.89 15.34 -15.63
C PHE A 445 17.72 14.36 -15.45
N CYS A 446 16.48 14.80 -15.60
CA CYS A 446 15.28 14.04 -15.22
C CYS A 446 14.49 13.52 -16.42
N PHE A 447 14.46 14.30 -17.52
CA PHE A 447 13.60 14.08 -18.68
C PHE A 447 13.83 12.73 -19.36
N GLU A 448 15.06 12.23 -19.45
CA GLU A 448 15.35 10.94 -20.08
C GLU A 448 14.55 9.79 -19.46
N CYS A 449 14.33 9.85 -18.14
CA CYS A 449 13.61 8.83 -17.39
C CYS A 449 12.16 9.21 -17.11
N HIS A 450 11.93 10.42 -16.57
CA HIS A 450 10.60 10.85 -16.12
C HIS A 450 9.74 11.51 -17.21
N ARG A 451 10.33 11.82 -18.36
CA ARG A 451 9.68 12.48 -19.49
C ARG A 451 9.11 13.86 -19.13
N ALA A 452 8.36 14.47 -20.06
CA ALA A 452 7.66 15.70 -19.76
C ALA A 452 6.51 15.44 -18.79
N PRO A 453 6.33 16.29 -17.78
CA PRO A 453 5.13 16.22 -16.95
C PRO A 453 3.89 16.59 -17.76
N LEU A 454 2.73 16.07 -17.33
CA LEU A 454 1.43 16.36 -17.94
C LEU A 454 1.09 17.85 -17.98
N ARG A 455 1.55 18.59 -17.01
CA ARG A 455 1.18 19.97 -16.72
C ARG A 455 2.38 20.91 -16.70
N ASP A 456 3.39 20.67 -17.51
CA ASP A 456 4.44 21.67 -17.66
C ASP A 456 3.86 22.98 -18.23
N PRO A 457 3.78 24.08 -17.45
CA PRO A 457 3.19 25.33 -17.90
C PRO A 457 3.92 25.98 -19.07
N GLY A 458 5.06 25.43 -19.48
CA GLY A 458 5.86 25.92 -20.61
C GLY A 458 5.81 25.02 -21.84
N ILE A 459 5.04 23.95 -21.81
CA ILE A 459 4.84 23.05 -22.94
C ILE A 459 3.39 23.17 -23.38
N SER A 460 3.15 23.63 -24.62
CA SER A 460 1.80 23.62 -25.19
C SER A 460 1.37 22.18 -25.49
N ALA A 461 0.07 21.92 -25.55
CA ALA A 461 -0.46 20.60 -25.93
C ALA A 461 0.03 20.14 -27.32
N ASP A 462 0.40 21.09 -28.19
CA ASP A 462 0.92 20.83 -29.56
C ASP A 462 2.45 20.62 -29.58
N ASP A 463 3.14 20.79 -28.44
CA ASP A 463 4.58 20.56 -28.37
C ASP A 463 4.88 19.08 -28.58
N PRO A 464 5.83 18.69 -29.45
CA PRO A 464 6.25 17.30 -29.65
C PRO A 464 6.70 16.61 -28.35
N ASP A 465 7.20 17.38 -27.38
CA ASP A 465 7.61 16.91 -26.06
C ASP A 465 6.43 16.83 -25.09
N SER A 466 5.21 17.26 -25.46
CA SER A 466 4.03 17.14 -24.62
C SER A 466 3.68 15.68 -24.44
N PHE A 467 3.46 15.30 -23.18
CA PHE A 467 3.04 13.96 -22.80
C PHE A 467 1.70 13.56 -23.47
N TRP A 468 0.82 14.53 -23.66
CA TRP A 468 -0.58 14.33 -24.11
C TRP A 468 -0.86 14.82 -25.51
N GLN A 469 0.07 14.76 -26.44
CA GLN A 469 -0.38 14.81 -27.82
C GLN A 469 -1.40 13.69 -28.01
N GLU A 470 -2.69 14.05 -28.09
CA GLU A 470 -3.72 13.15 -28.62
C GLU A 470 -3.24 12.67 -29.99
N LYS A 471 -2.61 11.51 -30.01
CA LYS A 471 -2.41 10.82 -31.29
C LYS A 471 -3.80 10.42 -31.72
N ASN A 472 -4.32 11.16 -32.70
CA ASN A 472 -5.62 10.92 -33.32
C ASN A 472 -5.81 9.42 -33.53
N SER A 473 -6.96 8.90 -33.11
CA SER A 473 -7.38 7.50 -33.25
C SER A 473 -7.25 6.95 -34.68
N ASP A 474 -7.16 7.83 -35.66
CA ASP A 474 -6.98 7.46 -37.07
C ASP A 474 -5.56 6.99 -37.44
N GLN A 475 -4.61 7.07 -36.54
CA GLN A 475 -3.24 6.60 -36.74
C GLN A 475 -2.96 5.20 -36.16
N ALA A 476 -3.96 4.37 -35.91
CA ALA A 476 -3.81 2.98 -35.48
C ALA A 476 -2.88 2.15 -36.41
N ASN A 477 -2.63 2.60 -37.64
CA ASN A 477 -1.72 1.97 -38.61
C ASN A 477 -0.34 2.67 -38.75
N SER A 478 -0.12 3.79 -38.09
CA SER A 478 1.20 4.41 -38.09
C SER A 478 2.01 3.80 -36.95
N GLN A 479 3.12 3.14 -37.29
CA GLN A 479 4.14 2.77 -36.30
C GLN A 479 4.54 4.07 -35.59
N PRO A 480 4.37 4.20 -34.27
CA PRO A 480 4.88 5.36 -33.58
C PRO A 480 6.41 5.28 -33.64
N ASP A 481 7.03 6.24 -34.32
CA ASP A 481 8.47 6.50 -34.18
C ASP A 481 8.82 6.97 -32.76
N ASP A 482 7.84 6.99 -31.88
CA ASP A 482 7.89 7.53 -30.54
C ASP A 482 7.88 6.39 -29.51
N ASN A 483 9.04 6.12 -28.92
CA ASN A 483 9.22 5.12 -27.85
C ASN A 483 8.42 5.42 -26.57
N ASN A 484 7.65 6.51 -26.53
CA ASN A 484 6.93 6.98 -25.34
C ASN A 484 5.53 6.39 -25.21
N TRP A 485 4.93 5.88 -26.28
CA TRP A 485 3.58 5.36 -26.29
C TRP A 485 3.53 3.95 -26.86
N ILE A 486 2.66 3.13 -26.29
CA ILE A 486 2.33 1.81 -26.83
C ILE A 486 0.83 1.70 -27.03
N PHE A 487 0.40 1.11 -28.15
CA PHE A 487 -1.00 0.83 -28.43
C PHE A 487 -1.33 -0.60 -28.02
N ILE A 488 -2.25 -0.75 -27.06
CA ILE A 488 -2.66 -2.05 -26.55
C ILE A 488 -4.19 -2.13 -26.60
N ARG A 489 -4.69 -2.97 -27.51
CA ARG A 489 -6.13 -3.27 -27.67
C ARG A 489 -7.05 -2.04 -27.67
N GLY A 490 -6.76 -1.08 -28.53
CA GLY A 490 -7.60 0.11 -28.69
C GLY A 490 -7.26 1.29 -27.80
N GLU A 491 -6.30 1.15 -26.87
CA GLU A 491 -5.86 2.22 -25.98
C GLU A 491 -4.39 2.59 -26.21
N TRP A 492 -4.10 3.88 -26.24
CA TRP A 492 -2.74 4.40 -26.15
C TRP A 492 -2.35 4.57 -24.69
N LEU A 493 -1.26 3.92 -24.30
CA LEU A 493 -0.72 3.97 -22.94
C LEU A 493 0.68 4.56 -22.97
N PHE A 494 0.99 5.36 -21.96
CA PHE A 494 2.34 5.86 -21.78
C PHE A 494 3.27 4.70 -21.44
N ASN A 495 4.26 4.49 -22.28
CA ASN A 495 5.28 3.47 -22.08
C ASN A 495 6.31 3.96 -21.05
N VAL A 496 6.01 3.75 -19.77
CA VAL A 496 6.88 4.19 -18.67
C VAL A 496 8.31 3.68 -18.85
N VAL A 497 9.26 4.58 -18.66
CA VAL A 497 10.68 4.23 -18.75
C VAL A 497 11.05 3.29 -17.61
N GLN A 498 11.74 2.22 -17.94
CA GLN A 498 12.19 1.23 -16.98
C GLN A 498 13.71 1.20 -16.94
N LYS A 499 14.27 1.30 -15.75
CA LYS A 499 15.73 1.24 -15.53
C LYS A 499 16.08 0.04 -14.65
N PRO A 500 17.11 -0.74 -15.01
CA PRO A 500 17.60 -1.81 -14.14
C PRO A 500 18.00 -1.28 -12.76
N VAL A 501 17.60 -1.98 -11.71
CA VAL A 501 17.98 -1.64 -10.33
C VAL A 501 19.49 -1.56 -10.18
N ALA A 502 20.20 -2.47 -10.83
CA ALA A 502 21.67 -2.47 -10.86
C ALA A 502 22.29 -1.21 -11.50
N HIS A 503 21.54 -0.50 -12.36
CA HIS A 503 21.96 0.77 -12.94
C HIS A 503 21.64 1.94 -12.01
N MET A 504 20.46 1.92 -11.40
CA MET A 504 20.01 2.99 -10.52
C MET A 504 20.66 2.96 -9.14
N GLY A 505 21.15 1.80 -8.69
CA GLY A 505 21.77 1.64 -7.38
C GLY A 505 20.83 1.85 -6.18
N THR A 506 19.52 1.98 -6.43
CA THR A 506 18.50 2.10 -5.38
C THR A 506 18.25 0.76 -4.71
N ASP A 507 17.51 0.75 -3.59
CA ASP A 507 17.17 -0.48 -2.87
C ASP A 507 16.59 -1.55 -3.80
N PRO A 508 17.13 -2.78 -3.84
CA PRO A 508 16.70 -3.80 -4.77
C PRO A 508 15.56 -4.69 -4.28
N GLU A 509 15.20 -4.62 -3.01
CA GLU A 509 14.39 -5.66 -2.35
C GLU A 509 13.01 -5.81 -3.00
N GLN A 510 12.31 -4.73 -3.27
CA GLN A 510 10.97 -4.80 -3.87
C GLN A 510 11.00 -5.39 -5.29
N GLY A 511 11.97 -4.99 -6.11
CA GLY A 511 12.13 -5.56 -7.46
C GLY A 511 12.46 -7.05 -7.46
N ARG A 512 13.12 -7.55 -6.41
CA ARG A 512 13.44 -8.98 -6.25
C ARG A 512 12.23 -9.83 -5.88
N VAL A 513 11.26 -9.29 -5.15
CA VAL A 513 10.12 -10.09 -4.67
C VAL A 513 9.42 -10.79 -5.83
N LEU A 514 9.01 -10.06 -6.86
CA LEU A 514 8.32 -10.66 -8.00
C LEU A 514 9.25 -11.49 -8.90
N ALA A 515 10.51 -11.10 -9.02
CA ALA A 515 11.48 -11.79 -9.87
C ALA A 515 11.98 -13.12 -9.26
N GLU A 516 12.20 -13.19 -7.95
CA GLU A 516 12.93 -14.29 -7.31
C GLU A 516 12.05 -15.19 -6.44
N ARG A 517 10.97 -14.67 -5.85
CA ARG A 517 10.11 -15.43 -4.94
C ARG A 517 9.43 -16.61 -5.65
N LYS A 518 9.44 -17.76 -4.98
CA LYS A 518 8.82 -19.00 -5.46
C LYS A 518 7.73 -19.45 -4.50
N VAL A 519 6.72 -20.16 -5.04
CA VAL A 519 5.62 -20.74 -4.27
C VAL A 519 5.40 -22.20 -4.64
N ASN A 520 4.90 -22.97 -3.69
CA ASN A 520 4.43 -24.33 -3.87
C ASN A 520 2.91 -24.30 -3.97
N LEU A 521 2.34 -25.02 -4.92
CA LEU A 521 0.89 -25.05 -5.15
C LEU A 521 0.34 -26.45 -4.98
N PRO A 522 -0.83 -26.58 -4.34
CA PRO A 522 -1.57 -27.81 -4.32
C PRO A 522 -2.01 -28.22 -5.74
N LYS A 523 -1.91 -29.48 -6.07
CA LYS A 523 -2.29 -30.00 -7.41
C LYS A 523 -3.77 -29.80 -7.73
N TYR A 524 -4.63 -29.88 -6.71
CA TYR A 524 -6.08 -29.73 -6.90
C TYR A 524 -6.51 -28.32 -7.35
N LEU A 525 -5.68 -27.30 -7.16
CA LEU A 525 -5.97 -25.96 -7.66
C LEU A 525 -5.99 -25.88 -9.18
N GLY A 526 -5.29 -26.79 -9.87
CA GLY A 526 -5.29 -26.87 -11.32
C GLY A 526 -4.84 -25.57 -12.00
N LEU A 527 -4.01 -24.74 -11.34
CA LEU A 527 -3.47 -23.54 -11.95
C LEU A 527 -2.48 -23.91 -13.07
N ASP A 528 -2.74 -23.37 -14.24
CA ASP A 528 -1.89 -23.50 -15.41
C ASP A 528 -1.39 -22.10 -15.82
N PRO A 529 -0.23 -21.64 -15.35
CA PRO A 529 0.31 -20.33 -15.72
C PRO A 529 0.43 -20.16 -17.25
N LYS A 530 0.69 -21.21 -17.99
CA LYS A 530 0.80 -21.14 -19.45
C LYS A 530 -0.54 -20.80 -20.10
N ALA A 531 -1.62 -21.42 -19.65
CA ALA A 531 -2.97 -21.17 -20.18
C ALA A 531 -3.58 -19.87 -19.66
N GLU A 532 -3.31 -19.52 -18.38
CA GLU A 532 -3.97 -18.40 -17.70
C GLU A 532 -3.27 -17.05 -17.97
N VAL A 533 -1.93 -17.04 -18.08
CA VAL A 533 -1.13 -15.83 -18.12
C VAL A 533 -0.42 -15.65 -19.47
N PHE A 534 0.25 -16.69 -19.97
CA PHE A 534 1.11 -16.56 -21.17
C PHE A 534 0.35 -16.76 -22.48
N LYS A 535 -0.76 -17.51 -22.49
CA LYS A 535 -1.49 -17.78 -23.74
C LYS A 535 -1.92 -16.54 -24.53
N PRO A 536 -2.40 -15.45 -23.90
CA PRO A 536 -2.73 -14.23 -24.62
C PRO A 536 -1.48 -13.37 -24.95
N CYS A 537 -0.30 -13.74 -24.46
CA CYS A 537 0.94 -13.01 -24.61
C CYS A 537 1.85 -13.68 -25.64
N THR A 538 2.76 -12.94 -26.22
CA THR A 538 3.78 -13.47 -27.14
C THR A 538 4.93 -14.17 -26.40
N LEU A 539 4.82 -14.31 -25.09
CA LEU A 539 5.80 -14.92 -24.21
C LEU A 539 5.54 -16.41 -24.06
N GLU A 540 6.60 -17.20 -24.00
CA GLU A 540 6.53 -18.61 -23.66
C GLU A 540 6.89 -18.82 -22.19
N ALA A 541 6.10 -19.63 -21.49
CA ALA A 541 6.42 -20.03 -20.12
C ALA A 541 7.62 -20.98 -20.12
N ASN A 542 8.70 -20.56 -19.49
CA ASN A 542 9.84 -21.45 -19.24
C ASN A 542 9.53 -22.43 -18.10
N ALA A 543 10.18 -23.61 -18.12
CA ALA A 543 9.94 -24.65 -17.10
C ALA A 543 10.21 -24.17 -15.65
N GLY A 544 11.05 -23.16 -15.46
CA GLY A 544 11.32 -22.56 -14.13
C GLY A 544 10.22 -21.64 -13.60
N LEU A 545 9.31 -21.16 -14.45
CA LEU A 545 8.27 -20.21 -14.08
C LEU A 545 7.06 -20.87 -13.39
N ASN A 546 6.93 -22.20 -13.44
CA ASN A 546 5.83 -22.91 -12.76
C ASN A 546 5.77 -22.65 -11.25
N ARG A 547 6.89 -22.26 -10.63
CA ARG A 547 6.98 -21.92 -9.21
C ARG A 547 7.15 -20.41 -8.96
N SER A 548 7.17 -19.59 -10.01
CA SER A 548 7.26 -18.14 -9.85
C SER A 548 6.05 -17.63 -9.08
N TYR A 549 6.30 -16.91 -7.98
CA TYR A 549 5.26 -16.29 -7.18
C TYR A 549 4.39 -15.35 -8.03
N ALA A 550 5.01 -14.45 -8.78
CA ALA A 550 4.31 -13.45 -9.56
C ALA A 550 3.39 -14.06 -10.62
N VAL A 551 3.89 -15.06 -11.37
CA VAL A 551 3.12 -15.72 -12.42
C VAL A 551 1.94 -16.51 -11.83
N ASN A 552 2.15 -17.19 -10.70
CA ASN A 552 1.09 -17.93 -10.04
C ASN A 552 0.07 -17.01 -9.37
N LEU A 553 0.48 -15.85 -8.87
CA LEU A 553 -0.43 -14.83 -8.37
C LEU A 553 -1.33 -14.32 -9.51
N MET A 554 -0.75 -13.95 -10.65
CA MET A 554 -1.54 -13.52 -11.83
C MET A 554 -2.52 -14.62 -12.29
N ALA A 555 -2.10 -15.89 -12.28
CA ALA A 555 -2.98 -17.01 -12.61
C ALA A 555 -4.12 -17.15 -11.60
N ALA A 556 -3.86 -17.08 -10.31
CA ALA A 556 -4.88 -17.15 -9.26
C ALA A 556 -5.87 -15.98 -9.37
N VAL A 557 -5.38 -14.76 -9.59
CA VAL A 557 -6.23 -13.58 -9.80
C VAL A 557 -7.08 -13.72 -11.05
N SER A 558 -6.51 -14.17 -12.17
CA SER A 558 -7.26 -14.42 -13.41
C SER A 558 -8.38 -15.47 -13.21
N ARG A 559 -8.12 -16.49 -12.40
CA ARG A 559 -9.15 -17.48 -12.04
C ARG A 559 -10.25 -16.89 -11.15
N THR A 560 -9.86 -16.03 -10.21
CA THR A 560 -10.82 -15.31 -9.35
C THR A 560 -11.72 -14.41 -10.18
N GLU A 561 -11.18 -13.64 -11.11
CA GLU A 561 -11.93 -12.79 -12.04
C GLU A 561 -12.89 -13.63 -12.90
N LYS A 562 -12.40 -14.72 -13.50
CA LYS A 562 -13.24 -15.62 -14.31
C LYS A 562 -14.34 -16.30 -13.49
N GLN A 563 -14.07 -16.67 -12.25
CA GLN A 563 -15.09 -17.26 -11.37
C GLN A 563 -16.14 -16.22 -10.98
N TRP A 564 -15.69 -15.00 -10.63
CA TRP A 564 -16.61 -13.88 -10.40
C TRP A 564 -17.51 -13.62 -11.62
N ALA A 565 -16.98 -13.63 -12.84
CA ALA A 565 -17.76 -13.42 -14.05
C ALA A 565 -18.85 -14.49 -14.29
N LYS A 566 -18.61 -15.72 -13.83
CA LYS A 566 -19.63 -16.79 -13.88
C LYS A 566 -20.74 -16.61 -12.84
N ASP A 567 -20.35 -16.09 -11.66
CA ASP A 567 -21.26 -15.93 -10.53
C ASP A 567 -21.84 -14.51 -10.46
N SER A 568 -21.54 -13.63 -11.45
CA SER A 568 -21.71 -12.19 -11.43
C SER A 568 -23.11 -11.77 -11.01
N ARG A 569 -23.14 -11.12 -9.85
CA ARG A 569 -24.31 -10.49 -9.27
C ARG A 569 -23.97 -9.08 -8.82
N ARG A 570 -24.94 -8.18 -8.96
CA ARG A 570 -24.83 -6.85 -8.36
C ARG A 570 -24.86 -6.94 -6.83
N ALA A 571 -24.46 -5.88 -6.16
CA ALA A 571 -24.52 -5.79 -4.70
C ALA A 571 -25.92 -6.05 -4.12
N ASP A 572 -26.99 -5.83 -4.92
CA ASP A 572 -28.38 -6.14 -4.58
C ASP A 572 -28.79 -7.60 -4.85
N GLY A 573 -27.86 -8.44 -5.31
CA GLY A 573 -28.08 -9.86 -5.63
C GLY A 573 -28.68 -10.14 -7.01
N SER A 574 -28.98 -9.11 -7.82
CA SER A 574 -29.48 -9.30 -9.20
C SER A 574 -28.34 -9.75 -10.13
N ALA A 575 -28.66 -10.55 -11.15
CA ALA A 575 -27.68 -10.98 -12.14
C ALA A 575 -27.23 -9.80 -13.02
N MET A 576 -25.94 -9.71 -13.28
CA MET A 576 -25.38 -8.76 -14.26
C MET A 576 -25.58 -9.30 -15.68
N SER A 577 -25.79 -8.40 -16.66
CA SER A 577 -25.79 -8.76 -18.06
C SER A 577 -24.38 -9.13 -18.54
N GLN A 578 -24.27 -9.88 -19.65
CA GLN A 578 -22.97 -10.17 -20.24
C GLN A 578 -22.22 -8.90 -20.67
N GLU A 579 -22.93 -7.88 -21.07
CA GLU A 579 -22.39 -6.58 -21.48
C GLU A 579 -21.82 -5.82 -20.28
N GLU A 580 -22.51 -5.82 -19.14
CA GLU A 580 -22.02 -5.25 -17.89
C GLU A 580 -20.78 -5.99 -17.36
N VAL A 581 -20.77 -7.33 -17.45
CA VAL A 581 -19.60 -8.12 -17.07
C VAL A 581 -18.42 -7.82 -17.99
N ALA A 582 -18.65 -7.73 -19.32
CA ALA A 582 -17.62 -7.39 -20.28
C ALA A 582 -17.02 -5.98 -20.02
N ALA A 583 -17.85 -5.02 -19.62
CA ALA A 583 -17.39 -3.67 -19.30
C ALA A 583 -16.53 -3.58 -18.03
N THR A 584 -16.56 -4.59 -17.16
CA THR A 584 -15.68 -4.67 -15.99
C THR A 584 -14.32 -5.29 -16.30
N HIS A 585 -14.18 -5.94 -17.47
CA HIS A 585 -12.91 -6.51 -17.89
C HIS A 585 -12.06 -5.44 -18.59
N SER A 586 -10.85 -5.25 -18.12
CA SER A 586 -9.85 -4.53 -18.90
C SER A 586 -9.54 -5.36 -20.15
N ASP A 587 -9.60 -4.76 -21.33
CA ASP A 587 -9.14 -5.39 -22.56
C ASP A 587 -7.63 -5.61 -22.62
N ARG A 588 -6.89 -5.11 -21.64
CA ARG A 588 -5.47 -5.36 -21.50
C ARG A 588 -5.19 -6.83 -21.20
N PRO A 589 -4.25 -7.47 -21.90
CA PRO A 589 -3.86 -8.83 -21.58
C PRO A 589 -3.15 -8.89 -20.21
N ASN A 590 -3.25 -10.03 -19.54
CA ASN A 590 -2.59 -10.31 -18.26
C ASN A 590 -1.09 -10.63 -18.45
N CYS A 591 -0.39 -9.90 -19.30
CA CYS A 591 0.99 -10.20 -19.64
C CYS A 591 1.96 -9.76 -18.55
N PRO A 592 2.89 -10.65 -18.13
CA PRO A 592 4.04 -10.23 -17.33
C PRO A 592 4.99 -9.42 -18.21
N ASN A 593 5.72 -8.49 -17.59
CA ASN A 593 6.72 -7.72 -18.29
C ASN A 593 7.91 -8.61 -18.70
N PRO A 594 8.23 -8.75 -20.00
CA PRO A 594 9.35 -9.57 -20.43
C PRO A 594 10.72 -9.10 -19.88
N LYS A 595 10.87 -7.81 -19.57
CA LYS A 595 12.08 -7.28 -18.94
C LYS A 595 12.29 -7.81 -17.52
N VAL A 596 11.21 -8.10 -16.81
CA VAL A 596 11.24 -8.62 -15.43
C VAL A 596 11.23 -10.16 -15.42
N PHE A 597 10.47 -10.79 -16.34
CA PHE A 597 10.18 -12.22 -16.29
C PHE A 597 10.86 -13.07 -17.37
N ASN A 598 11.54 -12.48 -18.34
CA ASN A 598 12.28 -13.23 -19.34
C ASN A 598 13.77 -13.36 -18.93
N PRO A 599 14.20 -14.50 -18.38
CA PRO A 599 15.59 -14.69 -17.97
C PRO A 599 16.55 -14.85 -19.15
N MET A 600 16.04 -14.93 -20.40
CA MET A 600 16.84 -15.41 -21.55
C MET A 600 17.34 -14.31 -22.49
N GLN A 601 16.91 -13.05 -22.35
CA GLN A 601 17.39 -11.97 -23.21
C GLN A 601 17.70 -10.69 -22.42
N PRO A 602 18.98 -10.32 -22.31
CA PRO A 602 19.33 -8.99 -21.82
C PRO A 602 18.77 -7.94 -22.79
N VAL A 603 18.10 -6.93 -22.25
CA VAL A 603 17.61 -5.81 -23.04
C VAL A 603 18.78 -5.14 -23.72
N ALA A 604 18.75 -5.01 -25.05
CA ALA A 604 19.80 -4.36 -25.82
C ALA A 604 20.08 -2.97 -25.23
N GLY A 605 21.34 -2.67 -24.89
CA GLY A 605 21.73 -1.40 -24.26
C GLY A 605 21.67 -1.37 -22.74
N SER A 606 21.17 -2.42 -22.06
CA SER A 606 21.19 -2.50 -20.59
C SER A 606 22.61 -2.72 -20.07
N TYR A 607 22.86 -2.30 -18.81
CA TYR A 607 24.13 -2.58 -18.11
C TYR A 607 24.44 -4.09 -18.08
N ALA A 608 23.42 -4.94 -17.85
CA ALA A 608 23.53 -6.38 -17.90
C ALA A 608 23.97 -6.90 -19.28
N ALA A 609 23.53 -6.28 -20.39
CA ALA A 609 23.98 -6.65 -21.74
C ALA A 609 25.44 -6.28 -22.00
N ARG A 610 25.95 -5.24 -21.34
CA ARG A 610 27.36 -4.82 -21.46
C ARG A 610 28.29 -5.70 -20.61
N THR A 611 27.85 -6.09 -19.41
CA THR A 611 28.61 -6.96 -18.52
C THR A 611 28.54 -8.44 -18.91
N ALA A 612 27.44 -8.88 -19.55
CA ALA A 612 27.29 -10.25 -20.06
C ALA A 612 28.26 -10.57 -21.21
N LYS A 613 28.77 -9.55 -21.90
CA LYS A 613 29.76 -9.72 -22.94
C LYS A 613 31.15 -10.11 -22.40
N ASP A 614 31.39 -9.84 -21.11
CA ASP A 614 32.66 -10.01 -20.44
C ASP A 614 32.71 -11.21 -19.47
N SER A 615 31.58 -11.92 -19.26
CA SER A 615 31.56 -13.11 -18.40
C SER A 615 30.65 -14.21 -18.96
N ALA A 616 31.24 -15.32 -19.39
CA ALA A 616 30.57 -16.48 -19.98
C ALA A 616 29.72 -17.31 -18.98
N ASP A 617 29.63 -16.91 -17.72
CA ASP A 617 29.05 -17.71 -16.62
C ASP A 617 27.91 -17.05 -15.83
N ILE A 618 27.20 -16.09 -16.42
CA ILE A 618 26.06 -15.49 -15.70
C ILE A 618 24.80 -16.30 -15.99
N THR A 619 24.35 -17.06 -15.00
CA THR A 619 22.98 -17.56 -14.90
C THR A 619 22.05 -16.34 -14.91
N TYR A 620 21.34 -16.12 -16.01
CA TYR A 620 20.47 -14.98 -16.20
C TYR A 620 19.27 -15.08 -15.23
N LEU A 621 19.39 -14.45 -14.08
CA LEU A 621 18.25 -14.07 -13.26
C LEU A 621 17.52 -12.94 -13.97
N ALA A 622 16.19 -12.97 -13.94
CA ALA A 622 15.38 -11.82 -14.35
C ALA A 622 15.94 -10.57 -13.66
N THR A 623 16.33 -9.56 -14.43
CA THR A 623 16.97 -8.38 -13.85
C THR A 623 15.88 -7.49 -13.28
N PRO A 624 15.82 -7.23 -11.98
CA PRO A 624 14.86 -6.32 -11.40
C PRO A 624 14.96 -4.93 -12.03
N HIS A 625 13.80 -4.33 -12.35
CA HIS A 625 13.70 -2.99 -12.90
C HIS A 625 12.79 -2.14 -12.03
N TYR A 626 13.00 -0.84 -12.05
CA TYR A 626 12.04 0.14 -11.54
C TYR A 626 11.58 1.06 -12.66
N ARG A 627 10.31 1.46 -12.59
CA ARG A 627 9.73 2.43 -13.53
C ARG A 627 9.95 3.85 -13.05
N ALA A 628 10.25 4.74 -13.98
CA ALA A 628 10.22 6.17 -13.76
C ALA A 628 8.88 6.71 -14.30
N ARG A 629 8.03 7.22 -13.43
CA ARG A 629 6.76 7.87 -13.80
C ARG A 629 6.97 9.35 -14.04
N PRO A 630 6.10 10.05 -14.79
CA PRO A 630 6.01 11.51 -14.77
C PRO A 630 5.87 12.05 -13.35
N LEU A 631 6.42 13.24 -13.09
CA LEU A 631 6.55 13.79 -11.75
C LEU A 631 5.43 14.76 -11.34
N ASP A 632 4.28 14.68 -12.02
CA ASP A 632 3.10 15.48 -11.65
C ASP A 632 2.73 15.25 -10.18
N GLY A 633 2.58 16.34 -9.41
CA GLY A 633 2.27 16.29 -7.99
C GLY A 633 3.39 15.75 -7.10
N VAL A 634 4.63 15.64 -7.59
CA VAL A 634 5.75 15.05 -6.84
C VAL A 634 5.98 15.72 -5.50
N TRP A 635 5.72 17.03 -5.38
CA TRP A 635 5.87 17.79 -4.14
C TRP A 635 5.03 17.25 -2.98
N ALA A 636 3.92 16.58 -3.27
CA ALA A 636 2.98 16.03 -2.30
C ALA A 636 3.23 14.54 -1.97
N THR A 637 4.38 13.98 -2.35
CA THR A 637 4.66 12.52 -2.23
C THR A 637 5.85 12.18 -1.33
N ALA A 638 6.20 13.08 -0.40
CA ALA A 638 7.24 12.82 0.59
C ALA A 638 6.82 11.68 1.57
N PRO A 639 7.79 10.88 2.05
CA PRO A 639 9.22 10.82 1.72
C PRO A 639 9.48 10.13 0.37
N TYR A 640 10.61 10.45 -0.23
CA TYR A 640 10.97 10.12 -1.61
C TYR A 640 11.73 8.81 -1.76
N LEU A 641 12.00 8.42 -3.02
CA LEU A 641 12.32 7.09 -3.51
C LEU A 641 11.16 6.10 -3.29
N HIS A 642 11.22 4.96 -3.98
CA HIS A 642 10.14 3.96 -3.92
C HIS A 642 9.92 3.39 -2.50
N ASN A 643 10.94 3.40 -1.65
CA ASN A 643 10.90 2.91 -0.27
C ASN A 643 10.77 4.01 0.80
N GLY A 644 10.64 5.29 0.39
CA GLY A 644 10.52 6.41 1.32
C GLY A 644 11.78 6.74 2.10
N SER A 645 12.97 6.38 1.58
CA SER A 645 14.24 6.50 2.31
C SER A 645 14.90 7.88 2.25
N VAL A 646 14.27 8.86 1.58
CA VAL A 646 14.78 10.24 1.49
C VAL A 646 13.68 11.22 1.90
N PRO A 647 13.85 12.01 2.97
CA PRO A 647 12.76 12.78 3.57
C PRO A 647 12.32 14.00 2.75
N THR A 648 13.20 14.66 2.00
CA THR A 648 12.89 15.90 1.26
C THR A 648 13.40 15.85 -0.18
N LEU A 649 12.84 16.68 -1.08
CA LEU A 649 13.39 16.86 -2.42
C LEU A 649 14.81 17.47 -2.36
N ASP A 650 15.07 18.38 -1.42
CA ASP A 650 16.42 18.94 -1.26
C ASP A 650 17.44 17.84 -0.94
N ASP A 651 17.10 16.88 -0.06
CA ASP A 651 17.99 15.75 0.24
C ASP A 651 18.16 14.82 -0.96
N LEU A 652 17.09 14.60 -1.75
CA LEU A 652 17.15 13.76 -2.95
C LEU A 652 18.14 14.31 -4.00
N LEU A 653 18.21 15.63 -4.11
CA LEU A 653 19.05 16.33 -5.08
C LEU A 653 20.49 16.55 -4.60
N ARG A 654 20.87 15.97 -3.47
CA ARG A 654 22.24 16.03 -2.89
C ARG A 654 23.05 14.78 -3.23
N PRO A 655 24.39 14.85 -3.00
CA PRO A 655 25.18 13.63 -2.89
C PRO A 655 24.58 12.65 -1.88
N GLN A 656 24.64 11.37 -2.17
CA GLN A 656 24.05 10.36 -1.28
C GLN A 656 24.69 10.34 0.13
N ALA A 657 25.96 10.74 0.24
CA ALA A 657 26.65 10.83 1.53
C ALA A 657 26.08 11.93 2.45
N ASP A 658 25.43 12.93 1.88
CA ASP A 658 24.85 14.06 2.62
C ASP A 658 23.38 13.82 3.03
N ARG A 659 22.81 12.70 2.59
CA ARG A 659 21.43 12.34 2.93
C ARG A 659 21.32 11.86 4.38
N PRO A 660 20.22 12.19 5.06
CA PRO A 660 19.96 11.68 6.41
C PRO A 660 20.02 10.17 6.48
N GLN A 661 20.74 9.62 7.45
CA GLN A 661 20.82 8.18 7.69
C GLN A 661 19.70 7.71 8.63
N ILE A 662 19.19 8.60 9.48
CA ILE A 662 18.08 8.36 10.38
C ILE A 662 17.20 9.61 10.39
N PHE A 663 15.89 9.40 10.28
CA PHE A 663 14.89 10.47 10.38
C PHE A 663 13.54 9.90 10.86
N CYS A 664 12.58 10.79 11.13
CA CYS A 664 11.29 10.40 11.69
C CYS A 664 10.20 10.48 10.62
N VAL A 665 9.38 9.44 10.51
CA VAL A 665 8.28 9.35 9.55
C VAL A 665 6.95 9.20 10.29
N GLY A 666 5.93 9.91 9.81
CA GLY A 666 4.57 9.89 10.36
C GLY A 666 3.84 11.19 10.03
N PRO A 667 2.71 11.46 10.68
CA PRO A 667 1.95 12.69 10.48
C PRO A 667 2.69 13.88 11.14
N VAL A 668 3.81 14.29 10.55
CA VAL A 668 4.65 15.42 10.99
C VAL A 668 4.35 16.68 10.19
N GLU A 669 4.85 17.83 10.64
CA GLU A 669 4.77 19.07 9.88
C GLU A 669 5.49 18.95 8.54
N PHE A 670 5.01 19.62 7.52
CA PHE A 670 5.64 19.67 6.20
C PHE A 670 6.59 20.85 6.08
N ASP A 671 7.75 20.63 5.51
CA ASP A 671 8.71 21.67 5.17
C ASP A 671 8.50 22.14 3.71
N PRO A 672 7.89 23.31 3.47
CA PRO A 672 7.63 23.82 2.12
C PRO A 672 8.88 24.35 1.40
N GLU A 673 9.98 24.63 2.12
CA GLU A 673 11.23 25.13 1.52
C GLU A 673 12.05 23.96 0.97
N ARG A 674 12.21 22.89 1.78
CA ARG A 674 12.92 21.67 1.36
C ARG A 674 12.03 20.67 0.64
N VAL A 675 10.74 20.88 0.68
CA VAL A 675 9.65 20.05 0.14
C VAL A 675 9.71 18.64 0.67
N GLY A 676 9.10 18.42 1.84
CA GLY A 676 9.06 17.09 2.45
C GLY A 676 8.94 17.09 3.96
N LEU A 677 9.45 16.01 4.58
CA LEU A 677 9.40 15.82 6.03
C LEU A 677 10.58 16.51 6.71
N PRO A 678 10.38 17.18 7.86
CA PRO A 678 11.47 17.81 8.60
C PRO A 678 12.42 16.75 9.15
N VAL A 679 13.70 17.04 9.04
CA VAL A 679 14.76 16.18 9.57
C VAL A 679 15.23 16.73 10.91
N PRO A 680 15.18 15.93 11.99
CA PRO A 680 15.74 16.36 13.28
C PRO A 680 17.23 16.67 13.17
N VAL A 681 17.66 17.78 13.76
CA VAL A 681 19.07 18.15 13.81
C VAL A 681 19.72 17.41 14.98
N ALA A 682 20.64 16.50 14.67
CA ALA A 682 21.43 15.77 15.65
C ALA A 682 22.92 15.80 15.26
N ALA A 683 23.80 15.71 16.25
CA ALA A 683 25.24 15.70 16.01
C ALA A 683 25.70 14.42 15.30
N LYS A 684 25.00 13.32 15.55
CA LYS A 684 25.23 12.01 14.93
C LYS A 684 23.91 11.35 14.59
N PRO A 685 23.87 10.46 13.58
CA PRO A 685 22.64 9.76 13.21
C PRO A 685 22.00 8.97 14.37
N GLU A 686 22.80 8.33 15.21
CA GLU A 686 22.34 7.55 16.36
C GLU A 686 21.63 8.38 17.43
N ASP A 687 21.94 9.68 17.52
CA ASP A 687 21.35 10.63 18.47
C ASP A 687 19.98 11.18 18.00
N VAL A 688 19.50 10.79 16.81
CA VAL A 688 18.18 11.18 16.32
C VAL A 688 17.11 10.50 17.15
N GLU A 689 16.39 11.28 17.94
CA GLU A 689 15.22 10.85 18.70
C GLU A 689 13.94 11.27 17.98
N CYS A 690 13.02 10.31 17.79
CA CYS A 690 11.69 10.57 17.26
C CYS A 690 10.67 10.73 18.38
N GLU A 691 9.72 11.62 18.17
CA GLU A 691 8.55 11.72 19.04
C GLU A 691 7.86 10.34 19.17
N ALA A 692 7.35 10.07 20.36
CA ALA A 692 6.70 8.77 20.63
C ALA A 692 5.59 8.47 19.61
N GLY A 693 5.62 7.28 19.06
CA GLY A 693 4.68 6.81 18.04
C GLY A 693 5.10 7.07 16.60
N LEU A 694 6.05 7.98 16.33
CA LEU A 694 6.61 8.12 14.98
C LEU A 694 7.53 6.93 14.66
N THR A 695 7.60 6.58 13.39
CA THR A 695 8.56 5.59 12.89
C THR A 695 9.95 6.20 12.82
N ARG A 696 10.91 5.58 13.49
CA ARG A 696 12.34 5.90 13.36
C ARG A 696 12.89 5.18 12.14
N PHE A 697 12.96 5.89 11.03
CA PHE A 697 13.47 5.34 9.78
C PHE A 697 15.00 5.24 9.83
N ASP A 698 15.53 4.04 9.66
CA ASP A 698 16.95 3.74 9.62
C ASP A 698 17.30 3.13 8.26
N VAL A 699 18.12 3.85 7.47
CA VAL A 699 18.52 3.43 6.12
C VAL A 699 19.44 2.21 6.09
N GLN A 700 19.97 1.80 7.23
CA GLN A 700 20.81 0.61 7.35
C GLN A 700 20.01 -0.69 7.39
N GLN A 701 18.70 -0.62 7.65
CA GLN A 701 17.85 -1.79 7.64
C GLN A 701 17.61 -2.27 6.20
N ARG A 702 17.45 -3.57 6.03
CA ARG A 702 17.14 -4.18 4.74
C ARG A 702 15.86 -3.59 4.16
N GLY A 703 15.84 -3.24 2.87
CA GLY A 703 14.70 -2.59 2.22
C GLY A 703 14.62 -1.06 2.44
N ASN A 704 15.51 -0.49 3.24
CA ASN A 704 15.50 0.93 3.58
C ASN A 704 16.63 1.74 2.95
N SER A 705 17.44 1.16 2.07
CA SER A 705 18.59 1.87 1.50
C SER A 705 18.16 3.18 0.80
N ASN A 706 18.88 4.27 1.10
CA ASN A 706 18.72 5.57 0.46
C ASN A 706 19.75 5.84 -0.65
N LEU A 707 20.43 4.79 -1.10
CA LEU A 707 21.44 4.88 -2.14
C LEU A 707 20.81 5.08 -3.52
N GLY A 708 21.67 5.42 -4.47
CA GLY A 708 21.28 5.66 -5.85
C GLY A 708 20.53 6.97 -6.09
N HIS A 709 20.20 7.25 -7.33
CA HIS A 709 19.51 8.48 -7.76
C HIS A 709 20.18 9.74 -7.19
N SER A 710 21.51 9.80 -7.19
CA SER A 710 22.28 10.86 -6.54
C SER A 710 22.87 11.86 -7.54
N PHE A 711 23.15 13.07 -7.03
CA PHE A 711 23.84 14.13 -7.74
C PHE A 711 25.22 14.30 -7.12
N GLU A 712 26.17 13.52 -7.65
CA GLU A 712 27.55 13.49 -7.15
C GLU A 712 28.52 13.10 -8.26
N GLY A 713 29.67 13.68 -8.29
CA GLY A 713 30.72 13.32 -9.23
C GLY A 713 31.12 14.48 -10.12
N LEU A 714 32.03 14.19 -11.03
CA LEU A 714 32.54 15.13 -12.01
C LEU A 714 31.60 15.16 -13.21
N ALA A 715 31.31 16.36 -13.74
CA ALA A 715 30.46 16.54 -14.91
C ALA A 715 30.91 15.72 -16.14
N ASP A 716 32.22 15.48 -16.26
CA ASP A 716 32.86 14.74 -17.38
C ASP A 716 33.38 13.35 -16.96
N GLY A 717 32.95 12.84 -15.80
CA GLY A 717 33.36 11.51 -15.32
C GLY A 717 32.61 10.37 -16.02
N PRO A 718 33.16 9.13 -15.99
CA PRO A 718 32.45 7.98 -16.51
C PRO A 718 31.15 7.75 -15.73
N PRO A 719 30.06 7.24 -16.39
CA PRO A 719 28.81 6.92 -15.72
C PRO A 719 29.06 5.98 -14.54
N ARG A 720 28.56 6.37 -13.35
CA ARG A 720 28.61 5.53 -12.14
C ARG A 720 27.21 5.03 -11.81
N VAL A 721 27.16 3.83 -11.22
CA VAL A 721 25.90 3.25 -10.74
C VAL A 721 25.24 4.20 -9.74
N GLY A 722 23.97 4.50 -9.96
CA GLY A 722 23.17 5.32 -9.05
C GLY A 722 23.40 6.82 -9.15
N VAL A 723 24.29 7.30 -10.02
CA VAL A 723 24.56 8.72 -10.20
C VAL A 723 23.79 9.27 -11.41
N ILE A 724 22.99 10.31 -11.18
CA ILE A 724 22.18 10.97 -12.20
C ILE A 724 22.98 12.11 -12.86
N GLY A 725 23.71 12.88 -12.09
CA GLY A 725 24.49 14.01 -12.57
C GLY A 725 25.58 14.46 -11.60
N GLY A 726 26.30 15.49 -11.98
CA GLY A 726 27.25 16.16 -11.10
C GLY A 726 26.57 16.83 -9.91
N GLU A 727 27.35 17.17 -8.88
CA GLU A 727 26.86 17.86 -7.71
C GLU A 727 26.21 19.21 -8.10
N LEU A 728 24.96 19.39 -7.70
CA LEU A 728 24.20 20.62 -7.93
C LEU A 728 24.58 21.69 -6.87
N LYS A 729 24.84 22.90 -7.32
CA LYS A 729 24.99 24.03 -6.42
C LYS A 729 23.68 24.37 -5.75
N GLU A 730 23.72 25.07 -4.62
CA GLU A 730 22.54 25.44 -3.85
C GLU A 730 21.48 26.20 -4.68
N ASN A 731 21.92 27.15 -5.53
CA ASN A 731 21.02 27.88 -6.41
C ASN A 731 20.38 26.98 -7.51
N GLU A 732 21.13 25.99 -8.00
CA GLU A 732 20.63 25.01 -9.00
C GLU A 732 19.63 24.07 -8.34
N ARG A 733 19.89 23.54 -7.13
CA ARG A 733 18.92 22.73 -6.38
C ARG A 733 17.66 23.52 -6.09
N SER A 734 17.81 24.75 -5.58
CA SER A 734 16.67 25.63 -5.32
C SER A 734 15.84 25.89 -6.59
N ALA A 735 16.48 26.15 -7.72
CA ALA A 735 15.78 26.36 -8.99
C ALA A 735 15.03 25.10 -9.45
N LEU A 736 15.65 23.93 -9.33
CA LEU A 736 15.00 22.65 -9.67
C LEU A 736 13.82 22.37 -8.75
N ILE A 737 13.93 22.62 -7.44
CA ILE A 737 12.82 22.48 -6.48
C ILE A 737 11.66 23.40 -6.85
N GLU A 738 11.91 24.67 -7.19
CA GLU A 738 10.85 25.60 -7.57
C GLU A 738 10.13 25.14 -8.86
N TYR A 739 10.84 24.54 -9.81
CA TYR A 739 10.22 23.93 -10.97
C TYR A 739 9.39 22.68 -10.58
N LEU A 740 9.90 21.79 -9.73
CA LEU A 740 9.17 20.60 -9.27
C LEU A 740 7.90 20.94 -8.49
N LYS A 741 7.82 22.10 -7.82
CA LYS A 741 6.58 22.60 -7.21
C LYS A 741 5.51 22.94 -8.25
N THR A 742 5.89 23.27 -9.49
CA THR A 742 4.93 23.62 -10.55
C THR A 742 4.27 22.40 -11.19
N LEU A 743 4.80 21.20 -10.94
CA LEU A 743 4.29 19.94 -11.47
C LEU A 743 3.21 19.35 -10.53
#